data_12c778649e94bf0567efd9aea2717bfe
#
_entry.id   12c778649e94bf0567efd9aea2717bfe
#
_cell.length_a   1.000
_cell.length_b   1.000
_cell.length_c   1.000
_cell.angle_alpha   90.00
_cell.angle_beta   90.00
_cell.angle_gamma   90.00
#
_symmetry.space_group_name_H-M   'P 1'
#
loop_
_entity.id
_entity.type
_entity.pdbx_description
1 polymer ?
#
loop_
_entity_poly.entity_id
_entity_poly.type
_entity_poly.pdbx_seq_one_letter_code
_entity_poly.pdbx_strand_id
1 'polypeptide(L)'
;QRVNVLDEDILAILLGSGLSREDLFGRVMQGVAGKLPAPLDPLPGDFLSTLHQTRLRVGLEALHAKSADLRREICKDLEDNTAVYEGRLRGSAKTAYTIFFPPRNWDGLVDAALKNIGKPTPMNFFDARYATLLELSQTNEQIAKFGKRLISQIACASHQVVEQALKREKEARGVISFDDMILQLANALRVEEDTYGPANHPESLRSRLRARFDAVFIDEFQDTDRDQYYIFHRLFGIEKILFYIGDPKQSIYGWRKADIFTYFKAAANVRHVHRMNVNRRSNAALISAMNLFFKPKPETDTFAYGGSADAIEYVNVESPDQNRKGVLFYDGAPAVPLRISPHPNKRAQRKAFLLIVSDLLRDPRYRIMEEGVPREVRPADIGVLVRSNKEGRAIKEMLASLRIPAVTIDDARLFDSQEARELYHVMVAVQDPTRANINRALLSHIAGYDLDKLRAADEEAILTRFRNYRDTWVNDGVFVMLRRFLADHGIDELFSDTRLANPERTASNILQLTEIVHKVSERRRYDARELLQWLKKGIDGEIRDGDEYQQRIESDEAAVRIVTIHKSKGLEYNIVLAPNLDFLAKRPNDKTISYRDPADSQYYTVETDLMSNDQKDWGELQAEQENRRLLYVAVTRASMACFILASTANNYKKSSLRYLMNQILSVPSQPDLLDPDWGINVDSRIPLPMPAAQAQSVARVYAEAPSFKGNLLQPLWRRTSYSGLSPDHASPPVTRAEGFDSSYDEFVFRTIRRGAHTGNLIHYIMERVDFTRPDFWGNVVDKAIRRLSGRQSEDFTTMMQELIRQVLGTVVDAGTGLRLSDIPWEDRLSELEFDFPLSVFHTEALAAMTTGSDTPFAVKAASLEGIMNGKVDLVFRHGGKYWILDWKSNHLGDRAGDYSVDRVREAMADNNYHLQYHIYTLALRRYLSARLPDFDYDRDFGGCIYLFVRGMRVGADTGIFVHKPEAALLDRMEALTSGRGAA
;
A
#
# COMPACT_ATOMS: atom_id res chain seq x y z
N GLN A 1 -10.52 -6.66 20.02
CA GLN A 1 -11.09 -7.58 21.04
C GLN A 1 -10.50 -7.38 22.43
N ARG A 2 -9.19 -7.12 22.59
CA ARG A 2 -8.60 -6.90 23.95
C ARG A 2 -8.78 -5.48 24.48
N VAL A 3 -9.02 -4.49 23.64
CA VAL A 3 -9.42 -3.14 24.10
C VAL A 3 -10.79 -3.15 24.77
N ASN A 4 -11.66 -4.10 24.42
CA ASN A 4 -12.96 -4.30 25.08
C ASN A 4 -12.85 -5.00 26.44
N VAL A 5 -11.66 -5.42 26.85
CA VAL A 5 -11.38 -6.01 28.18
C VAL A 5 -10.83 -4.97 29.16
N LEU A 6 -10.48 -3.75 28.66
CA LEU A 6 -10.10 -2.64 29.52
C LEU A 6 -11.35 -2.10 30.22
N ASP A 7 -11.20 -1.80 31.50
CA ASP A 7 -12.19 -1.08 32.28
C ASP A 7 -12.63 0.20 31.52
N GLU A 8 -13.93 0.45 31.44
CA GLU A 8 -14.49 1.59 30.69
C GLU A 8 -13.93 2.93 31.20
N ASP A 9 -13.62 3.03 32.50
CA ASP A 9 -13.03 4.23 33.10
C ASP A 9 -11.58 4.43 32.63
N ILE A 10 -10.77 3.37 32.54
CA ILE A 10 -9.41 3.46 31.97
C ILE A 10 -9.47 3.84 30.48
N LEU A 11 -10.43 3.30 29.75
CA LEU A 11 -10.65 3.62 28.34
C LEU A 11 -11.09 5.08 28.18
N ALA A 12 -12.00 5.58 29.02
CA ALA A 12 -12.45 6.98 29.05
C ALA A 12 -11.29 7.95 29.36
N ILE A 13 -10.42 7.60 30.31
CA ILE A 13 -9.24 8.39 30.65
C ILE A 13 -8.23 8.42 29.50
N LEU A 14 -8.00 7.28 28.85
CA LEU A 14 -7.14 7.22 27.66
C LEU A 14 -7.68 8.08 26.51
N LEU A 15 -8.98 8.04 26.26
CA LEU A 15 -9.64 8.87 25.25
C LEU A 15 -9.65 10.34 25.68
N GLY A 16 -9.87 10.64 26.95
CA GLY A 16 -9.83 12.00 27.52
C GLY A 16 -8.43 12.64 27.48
N SER A 17 -7.36 11.85 27.46
CA SER A 17 -5.97 12.33 27.27
C SER A 17 -5.63 12.64 25.80
N GLY A 18 -6.60 12.65 24.90
CA GLY A 18 -6.44 13.01 23.48
C GLY A 18 -5.84 11.92 22.61
N LEU A 19 -5.89 10.66 23.08
CA LEU A 19 -5.35 9.51 22.38
C LEU A 19 -6.50 8.75 21.70
N SER A 20 -6.43 8.63 20.39
CA SER A 20 -7.47 7.97 19.60
C SER A 20 -7.21 6.45 19.46
N ARG A 21 -8.27 5.71 19.10
CA ARG A 21 -8.11 4.30 18.71
C ARG A 21 -7.16 4.13 17.53
N GLU A 22 -7.13 5.12 16.63
CA GLU A 22 -6.25 5.16 15.48
C GLU A 22 -4.77 5.27 15.90
N ASP A 23 -4.45 6.05 16.94
CA ASP A 23 -3.07 6.16 17.45
C ASP A 23 -2.58 4.82 18.02
N LEU A 24 -3.41 4.13 18.80
CA LEU A 24 -3.08 2.81 19.33
C LEU A 24 -2.91 1.78 18.20
N PHE A 25 -3.85 1.74 17.27
CA PHE A 25 -3.78 0.87 16.10
C PHE A 25 -2.53 1.16 15.25
N GLY A 26 -2.24 2.44 15.01
CA GLY A 26 -1.04 2.86 14.28
C GLY A 26 0.26 2.35 14.91
N ARG A 27 0.37 2.38 16.25
CA ARG A 27 1.55 1.87 16.99
C ARG A 27 1.69 0.35 16.90
N VAL A 28 0.58 -0.38 17.06
CA VAL A 28 0.58 -1.85 16.92
C VAL A 28 1.01 -2.23 15.49
N MET A 29 0.49 -1.52 14.48
CA MET A 29 0.85 -1.77 13.08
C MET A 29 2.30 -1.38 12.74
N GLN A 30 2.85 -0.34 13.38
CA GLN A 30 4.28 -0.04 13.28
C GLN A 30 5.13 -1.18 13.84
N GLY A 31 4.70 -1.81 14.94
CA GLY A 31 5.34 -3.00 15.49
C GLY A 31 5.32 -4.16 14.50
N VAL A 32 4.19 -4.45 13.89
CA VAL A 32 4.06 -5.47 12.81
C VAL A 32 4.99 -5.14 11.64
N ALA A 33 5.20 -3.86 11.33
CA ALA A 33 6.15 -3.41 10.31
C ALA A 33 7.63 -3.42 10.76
N GLY A 34 7.94 -3.98 11.93
CA GLY A 34 9.31 -4.14 12.44
C GLY A 34 9.87 -2.97 13.26
N LYS A 35 9.02 -1.96 13.60
CA LYS A 35 9.35 -0.88 14.53
C LYS A 35 8.60 -1.11 15.83
N LEU A 36 9.16 -1.94 16.69
CA LEU A 36 8.53 -2.35 17.94
C LEU A 36 8.23 -1.14 18.85
N PRO A 37 7.06 -1.09 19.51
CA PRO A 37 6.87 -0.15 20.60
C PRO A 37 7.86 -0.54 21.71
N ALA A 38 8.62 0.45 22.25
CA ALA A 38 9.63 0.16 23.25
C ALA A 38 8.97 -0.37 24.54
N PRO A 39 9.52 -1.42 25.14
CA PRO A 39 9.11 -1.88 26.46
C PRO A 39 9.62 -0.87 27.51
N LEU A 40 8.79 0.13 27.86
CA LEU A 40 9.17 1.17 28.83
C LEU A 40 9.30 0.66 30.25
N ASP A 41 8.53 -0.37 30.61
CA ASP A 41 8.61 -1.11 31.87
C ASP A 41 8.11 -2.55 31.60
N PRO A 42 8.67 -3.57 32.27
CA PRO A 42 8.15 -4.91 32.12
C PRO A 42 6.68 -4.93 32.57
N LEU A 43 5.79 -5.38 31.69
CA LEU A 43 4.40 -5.57 32.04
C LEU A 43 4.30 -6.78 32.96
N PRO A 44 3.64 -6.66 34.13
CA PRO A 44 3.30 -7.83 34.94
C PRO A 44 2.53 -8.85 34.09
N GLY A 45 2.77 -10.16 34.30
CA GLY A 45 2.06 -11.20 33.55
C GLY A 45 0.53 -11.14 33.68
N ASP A 46 0.03 -10.43 34.68
CA ASP A 46 -1.36 -10.16 34.96
C ASP A 46 -1.85 -8.76 34.57
N PHE A 47 -1.17 -8.07 33.66
CA PHE A 47 -1.46 -6.67 33.24
C PHE A 47 -2.94 -6.43 32.92
N LEU A 48 -3.62 -7.41 32.34
CA LEU A 48 -5.06 -7.33 32.02
C LEU A 48 -5.94 -7.85 33.17
N SER A 49 -5.37 -8.16 34.32
CA SER A 49 -6.17 -8.57 35.51
C SER A 49 -6.91 -7.39 36.11
N THR A 50 -8.07 -7.65 36.67
CA THR A 50 -8.88 -6.65 37.38
C THR A 50 -8.10 -5.96 38.49
N LEU A 51 -7.23 -6.70 39.23
CA LEU A 51 -6.42 -6.17 40.31
C LEU A 51 -5.42 -5.11 39.80
N HIS A 52 -4.73 -5.37 38.70
CA HIS A 52 -3.77 -4.46 38.13
C HIS A 52 -4.48 -3.22 37.58
N GLN A 53 -5.59 -3.39 36.87
CA GLN A 53 -6.43 -2.29 36.38
C GLN A 53 -6.93 -1.40 37.52
N THR A 54 -7.37 -1.98 38.61
CA THR A 54 -7.81 -1.23 39.81
C THR A 54 -6.66 -0.40 40.40
N ARG A 55 -5.43 -0.94 40.51
CA ARG A 55 -4.26 -0.18 40.97
C ARG A 55 -3.91 0.99 40.07
N LEU A 56 -3.98 0.77 38.77
CA LEU A 56 -3.74 1.84 37.76
C LEU A 56 -4.80 2.95 37.88
N ARG A 57 -6.08 2.57 38.04
CA ARG A 57 -7.20 3.48 38.25
C ARG A 57 -7.00 4.33 39.48
N VAL A 58 -6.74 3.73 40.62
CA VAL A 58 -6.54 4.45 41.89
C VAL A 58 -5.38 5.46 41.80
N GLY A 59 -4.26 5.06 41.16
CA GLY A 59 -3.12 5.97 40.98
C GLY A 59 -3.45 7.16 40.08
N LEU A 60 -4.24 6.95 39.03
CA LEU A 60 -4.64 8.00 38.10
C LEU A 60 -5.72 8.91 38.71
N GLU A 61 -6.69 8.35 39.43
CA GLU A 61 -7.70 9.12 40.18
C GLU A 61 -7.05 10.03 41.22
N ALA A 62 -6.02 9.57 41.93
CA ALA A 62 -5.26 10.40 42.85
C ALA A 62 -4.58 11.59 42.18
N LEU A 63 -3.99 11.38 40.99
CA LEU A 63 -3.40 12.49 40.22
C LEU A 63 -4.44 13.48 39.71
N HIS A 64 -5.60 12.98 39.25
CA HIS A 64 -6.70 13.85 38.82
C HIS A 64 -7.30 14.64 39.98
N ALA A 65 -7.49 14.00 41.15
CA ALA A 65 -7.95 14.67 42.34
C ALA A 65 -6.98 15.80 42.77
N LYS A 66 -5.67 15.48 42.79
CA LYS A 66 -4.63 16.48 43.09
C LYS A 66 -4.65 17.64 42.10
N SER A 67 -4.77 17.38 40.80
CA SER A 67 -4.87 18.42 39.76
C SER A 67 -6.11 19.32 39.99
N ALA A 68 -7.25 18.73 40.31
CA ALA A 68 -8.50 19.42 40.56
C ALA A 68 -8.40 20.29 41.84
N ASP A 69 -7.75 19.79 42.91
CA ASP A 69 -7.54 20.54 44.15
C ASP A 69 -6.64 21.76 43.93
N LEU A 70 -5.49 21.58 43.27
CA LEU A 70 -4.58 22.68 42.94
C LEU A 70 -5.26 23.75 42.07
N ARG A 71 -6.07 23.30 41.09
CA ARG A 71 -6.83 24.24 40.23
C ARG A 71 -7.86 25.01 41.04
N ARG A 72 -8.61 24.35 41.92
CA ARG A 72 -9.58 25.01 42.83
C ARG A 72 -8.92 26.03 43.73
N GLU A 73 -7.76 25.71 44.30
CA GLU A 73 -6.99 26.63 45.15
C GLU A 73 -6.60 27.89 44.38
N ILE A 74 -6.10 27.77 43.14
CA ILE A 74 -5.73 28.93 42.31
C ILE A 74 -6.99 29.72 41.94
N CYS A 75 -8.07 29.10 41.50
CA CYS A 75 -9.29 29.81 41.13
C CYS A 75 -9.92 30.53 42.31
N LYS A 76 -9.93 29.92 43.50
CA LYS A 76 -10.42 30.53 44.73
C LYS A 76 -9.59 31.78 45.09
N ASP A 77 -8.27 31.71 45.03
CA ASP A 77 -7.40 32.90 45.27
C ASP A 77 -7.65 34.04 44.28
N LEU A 78 -7.89 33.68 43.00
CA LEU A 78 -8.26 34.64 41.94
C LEU A 78 -9.60 35.32 42.23
N GLU A 79 -10.59 34.57 42.75
CA GLU A 79 -11.91 35.09 43.15
C GLU A 79 -11.79 35.99 44.37
N ASP A 80 -11.10 35.52 45.44
CA ASP A 80 -10.93 36.27 46.71
C ASP A 80 -10.14 37.57 46.52
N ASN A 81 -9.21 37.60 45.57
CA ASN A 81 -8.32 38.73 45.31
C ASN A 81 -8.55 39.38 43.94
N THR A 82 -9.76 39.34 43.42
CA THR A 82 -10.13 39.76 42.04
C THR A 82 -9.57 41.16 41.69
N ALA A 83 -9.74 42.16 42.59
CA ALA A 83 -9.28 43.56 42.35
C ALA A 83 -7.77 43.67 42.13
N VAL A 84 -6.97 42.81 42.83
CA VAL A 84 -5.51 42.78 42.69
C VAL A 84 -5.11 42.22 41.36
N TYR A 85 -5.72 41.11 40.92
CA TYR A 85 -5.43 40.45 39.66
C TYR A 85 -5.92 41.27 38.45
N GLU A 86 -7.11 41.88 38.52
CA GLU A 86 -7.59 42.80 37.48
C GLU A 86 -6.68 43.99 37.29
N GLY A 87 -6.11 44.53 38.40
CA GLY A 87 -5.12 45.60 38.36
C GLY A 87 -3.78 45.21 37.70
N ARG A 88 -3.44 43.93 37.64
CA ARG A 88 -2.24 43.39 36.99
C ARG A 88 -2.40 43.18 35.48
N LEU A 89 -3.61 43.16 34.94
CA LEU A 89 -3.87 43.04 33.51
C LEU A 89 -3.49 44.30 32.75
N ARG A 90 -2.54 44.20 31.82
CA ARG A 90 -2.03 45.36 31.04
C ARG A 90 -2.04 45.06 29.54
N GLY A 91 -2.24 46.11 28.72
CA GLY A 91 -2.10 46.06 27.24
C GLY A 91 -2.96 45.05 26.54
N SER A 92 -2.37 44.31 25.62
CA SER A 92 -3.06 43.28 24.80
C SER A 92 -3.66 42.16 25.63
N ALA A 93 -3.11 41.83 26.79
CA ALA A 93 -3.63 40.82 27.70
C ALA A 93 -4.99 41.25 28.30
N LYS A 94 -5.13 42.54 28.63
CA LYS A 94 -6.42 43.09 29.11
C LYS A 94 -7.48 43.07 28.02
N THR A 95 -7.11 43.41 26.79
CA THR A 95 -8.03 43.35 25.62
C THR A 95 -8.43 41.92 25.31
N ALA A 96 -7.51 40.97 25.29
CA ALA A 96 -7.78 39.55 25.07
C ALA A 96 -8.68 38.98 26.19
N TYR A 97 -8.38 39.31 27.44
CA TYR A 97 -9.21 38.89 28.58
C TYR A 97 -10.66 39.42 28.48
N THR A 98 -10.84 40.69 28.06
CA THR A 98 -12.17 41.34 27.96
C THR A 98 -12.97 40.86 26.76
N ILE A 99 -12.31 40.45 25.66
CA ILE A 99 -12.97 40.06 24.42
C ILE A 99 -13.27 38.53 24.38
N PHE A 100 -12.34 37.69 24.85
CA PHE A 100 -12.42 36.26 24.72
C PHE A 100 -12.90 35.52 25.98
N PHE A 101 -12.89 36.19 27.15
CA PHE A 101 -13.33 35.59 28.40
C PHE A 101 -14.39 36.51 29.05
N PRO A 102 -15.60 36.01 29.25
CA PRO A 102 -16.58 36.74 30.03
C PRO A 102 -16.03 37.03 31.41
N PRO A 103 -16.42 38.17 32.02
CA PRO A 103 -15.93 38.56 33.34
C PRO A 103 -16.09 37.40 34.33
N ARG A 104 -14.98 36.94 34.93
CA ARG A 104 -14.84 35.83 35.89
C ARG A 104 -14.65 34.42 35.32
N ASN A 105 -14.12 34.26 34.08
CA ASN A 105 -13.66 32.93 33.62
C ASN A 105 -12.21 32.68 34.05
N TRP A 106 -11.99 32.48 35.36
CA TRP A 106 -10.67 32.25 35.94
C TRP A 106 -10.04 30.93 35.45
N ASP A 107 -10.85 29.87 35.20
CA ASP A 107 -10.38 28.63 34.59
C ASP A 107 -9.70 28.85 33.25
N GLY A 108 -10.27 29.66 32.36
CA GLY A 108 -9.67 30.00 31.08
C GLY A 108 -8.35 30.75 31.21
N LEU A 109 -8.21 31.60 32.27
CA LEU A 109 -6.98 32.27 32.57
C LEU A 109 -5.88 31.33 33.06
N VAL A 110 -6.23 30.35 33.91
CA VAL A 110 -5.32 29.29 34.38
C VAL A 110 -4.85 28.46 33.19
N ASP A 111 -5.73 28.05 32.27
CA ASP A 111 -5.37 27.30 31.06
C ASP A 111 -4.41 28.11 30.15
N ALA A 112 -4.65 29.39 29.99
CA ALA A 112 -3.76 30.27 29.22
C ALA A 112 -2.38 30.39 29.88
N ALA A 113 -2.34 30.45 31.22
CA ALA A 113 -1.09 30.53 32.01
C ALA A 113 -0.31 29.19 31.90
N LEU A 114 -0.98 28.06 32.00
CA LEU A 114 -0.36 26.73 31.88
C LEU A 114 0.31 26.51 30.49
N LYS A 115 -0.30 27.00 29.40
CA LYS A 115 0.30 27.00 28.07
C LYS A 115 1.58 27.82 27.94
N ASN A 116 1.77 28.76 28.82
CA ASN A 116 2.88 29.74 28.82
C ASN A 116 3.75 29.70 30.08
N ILE A 117 3.67 28.60 30.83
CA ILE A 117 4.47 28.42 32.06
C ILE A 117 5.97 28.59 31.76
N GLY A 118 6.71 29.21 32.67
CA GLY A 118 8.12 29.54 32.47
C GLY A 118 8.39 30.86 31.73
N LYS A 119 7.35 31.51 31.18
CA LYS A 119 7.50 32.88 30.66
C LYS A 119 7.32 33.92 31.79
N PRO A 120 7.92 35.11 31.62
CA PRO A 120 7.81 36.17 32.65
C PRO A 120 6.37 36.62 32.96
N THR A 121 5.46 36.61 31.97
CA THR A 121 4.08 37.09 32.14
C THR A 121 3.26 36.27 33.13
N PRO A 122 3.18 34.91 33.02
CA PRO A 122 2.51 34.10 34.05
C PRO A 122 3.18 34.18 35.41
N MET A 123 4.52 34.20 35.47
CA MET A 123 5.27 34.33 36.72
C MET A 123 4.94 35.63 37.45
N ASN A 124 4.92 36.79 36.80
CA ASN A 124 4.61 38.08 37.38
C ASN A 124 3.12 38.26 37.71
N PHE A 125 2.22 37.59 36.95
CA PHE A 125 0.79 37.72 37.18
C PHE A 125 0.33 36.88 38.38
N PHE A 126 0.83 35.66 38.52
CA PHE A 126 0.49 34.70 39.57
C PHE A 126 1.51 34.68 40.73
N ASP A 127 2.27 35.79 40.98
CA ASP A 127 3.42 35.80 41.87
C ASP A 127 3.18 35.05 43.20
N ALA A 128 2.03 35.29 43.88
CA ALA A 128 1.66 34.64 45.12
C ALA A 128 1.27 33.16 44.99
N ARG A 129 0.87 32.72 43.76
CA ARG A 129 0.41 31.36 43.47
C ARG A 129 1.22 30.69 42.36
N TYR A 130 2.36 31.28 42.00
CA TYR A 130 3.17 30.71 40.91
C TYR A 130 3.68 29.32 41.25
N ALA A 131 4.04 29.05 42.51
CA ALA A 131 4.46 27.71 42.93
C ALA A 131 3.32 26.68 42.78
N THR A 132 2.09 27.03 43.15
CA THR A 132 0.90 26.17 42.99
C THR A 132 0.57 25.96 41.51
N LEU A 133 0.70 27.00 40.67
CA LEU A 133 0.52 26.91 39.24
C LEU A 133 1.58 25.98 38.57
N LEU A 134 2.84 26.08 39.05
CA LEU A 134 3.91 25.21 38.60
C LEU A 134 3.65 23.75 38.98
N GLU A 135 3.20 23.50 40.22
CA GLU A 135 2.83 22.14 40.71
C GLU A 135 1.65 21.59 39.92
N LEU A 136 0.63 22.40 39.59
CA LEU A 136 -0.47 22.01 38.73
C LEU A 136 0.03 21.61 37.34
N SER A 137 0.94 22.37 36.75
CA SER A 137 1.57 22.07 35.46
C SER A 137 2.32 20.71 35.49
N GLN A 138 3.12 20.49 36.53
CA GLN A 138 3.85 19.23 36.74
C GLN A 138 2.92 18.04 36.94
N THR A 139 1.83 18.21 37.70
CA THR A 139 0.82 17.15 37.91
C THR A 139 0.11 16.82 36.60
N ASN A 140 -0.29 17.80 35.79
CA ASN A 140 -0.87 17.60 34.48
C ASN A 140 0.10 16.90 33.50
N GLU A 141 1.39 17.25 33.57
CA GLU A 141 2.44 16.55 32.80
C GLU A 141 2.58 15.07 33.23
N GLN A 142 2.50 14.77 34.54
CA GLN A 142 2.50 13.40 35.04
C GLN A 142 1.31 12.61 34.52
N ILE A 143 0.10 13.18 34.53
CA ILE A 143 -1.10 12.56 33.96
C ILE A 143 -0.91 12.24 32.47
N ALA A 144 -0.40 13.22 31.70
CA ALA A 144 -0.15 13.02 30.28
C ALA A 144 0.92 11.93 30.00
N LYS A 145 2.02 11.93 30.76
CA LYS A 145 3.07 10.89 30.68
C LYS A 145 2.54 9.51 31.07
N PHE A 146 1.68 9.43 32.08
CA PHE A 146 1.05 8.18 32.48
C PHE A 146 0.20 7.60 31.34
N GLY A 147 -0.69 8.38 30.71
CA GLY A 147 -1.48 7.94 29.57
C GLY A 147 -0.62 7.42 28.40
N LYS A 148 0.45 8.14 28.07
CA LYS A 148 1.39 7.75 27.02
C LYS A 148 2.12 6.44 27.32
N ARG A 149 2.58 6.25 28.57
CA ARG A 149 3.18 5.00 29.02
C ARG A 149 2.22 3.83 28.90
N LEU A 150 1.00 4.00 29.38
CA LEU A 150 -0.02 2.96 29.33
C LEU A 150 -0.33 2.53 27.88
N ILE A 151 -0.43 3.47 26.96
CA ILE A 151 -0.64 3.15 25.53
C ILE A 151 0.55 2.40 24.93
N SER A 152 1.78 2.81 25.23
CA SER A 152 2.96 2.10 24.76
C SER A 152 2.99 0.66 25.28
N GLN A 153 2.62 0.45 26.56
CA GLN A 153 2.53 -0.87 27.16
C GLN A 153 1.43 -1.74 26.54
N ILE A 154 0.23 -1.16 26.31
CA ILE A 154 -0.88 -1.87 25.61
C ILE A 154 -0.46 -2.23 24.18
N ALA A 155 0.20 -1.33 23.46
CA ALA A 155 0.67 -1.58 22.10
C ALA A 155 1.70 -2.73 22.08
N CYS A 156 2.63 -2.74 23.02
CA CYS A 156 3.64 -3.78 23.18
C CYS A 156 3.01 -5.15 23.49
N ALA A 157 2.08 -5.21 24.47
CA ALA A 157 1.38 -6.44 24.83
C ALA A 157 0.45 -6.95 23.72
N SER A 158 -0.10 -6.06 22.92
CA SER A 158 -1.01 -6.40 21.83
C SER A 158 -0.28 -6.86 20.56
N HIS A 159 0.97 -6.46 20.37
CA HIS A 159 1.73 -6.71 19.16
C HIS A 159 1.80 -8.20 18.80
N GLN A 160 2.28 -9.05 19.73
CA GLN A 160 2.41 -10.49 19.48
C GLN A 160 1.08 -11.18 19.17
N VAL A 161 0.01 -10.74 19.85
CA VAL A 161 -1.34 -11.30 19.65
C VAL A 161 -1.89 -10.91 18.28
N VAL A 162 -1.68 -9.66 17.87
CA VAL A 162 -2.10 -9.18 16.53
C VAL A 162 -1.29 -9.86 15.44
N GLU A 163 0.01 -10.02 15.61
CA GLU A 163 0.88 -10.72 14.67
C GLU A 163 0.44 -12.19 14.46
N GLN A 164 0.18 -12.92 15.57
CA GLN A 164 -0.34 -14.28 15.48
C GLN A 164 -1.72 -14.35 14.81
N ALA A 165 -2.62 -13.40 15.13
CA ALA A 165 -3.94 -13.35 14.54
C ALA A 165 -3.88 -13.02 13.04
N LEU A 166 -2.99 -12.11 12.63
CA LEU A 166 -2.74 -11.80 11.21
C LEU A 166 -2.17 -13.02 10.47
N LYS A 167 -1.25 -13.76 11.08
CA LYS A 167 -0.69 -14.97 10.50
C LYS A 167 -1.79 -16.00 10.25
N ARG A 168 -2.64 -16.30 11.24
CA ARG A 168 -3.77 -17.23 11.11
C ARG A 168 -4.77 -16.76 10.04
N GLU A 169 -5.08 -15.47 9.98
CA GLU A 169 -6.00 -14.91 8.98
C GLU A 169 -5.43 -15.01 7.56
N LYS A 170 -4.13 -14.77 7.37
CA LYS A 170 -3.45 -14.94 6.10
C LYS A 170 -3.44 -16.41 5.66
N GLU A 171 -3.12 -17.32 6.59
CA GLU A 171 -3.16 -18.78 6.35
C GLU A 171 -4.57 -19.25 5.97
N ALA A 172 -5.60 -18.79 6.70
CA ALA A 172 -7.00 -19.12 6.40
C ALA A 172 -7.47 -18.60 5.03
N ARG A 173 -6.89 -17.50 4.55
CA ARG A 173 -7.21 -16.94 3.22
C ARG A 173 -6.29 -17.44 2.11
N GLY A 174 -5.30 -18.25 2.43
CA GLY A 174 -4.30 -18.70 1.45
C GLY A 174 -3.48 -17.56 0.83
N VAL A 175 -3.30 -16.42 1.55
CA VAL A 175 -2.56 -15.26 1.05
C VAL A 175 -1.29 -15.04 1.88
N ILE A 176 -0.23 -14.61 1.22
CA ILE A 176 1.04 -14.23 1.84
C ILE A 176 1.48 -12.86 1.32
N SER A 177 2.16 -12.07 2.16
CA SER A 177 2.82 -10.84 1.73
C SER A 177 4.25 -11.11 1.25
N PHE A 178 4.87 -10.16 0.57
CA PHE A 178 6.29 -10.26 0.19
C PHE A 178 7.21 -10.44 1.41
N ASP A 179 6.93 -9.76 2.51
CA ASP A 179 7.66 -9.92 3.77
C ASP A 179 7.50 -11.34 4.34
N ASP A 180 6.30 -11.93 4.24
CA ASP A 180 6.06 -13.31 4.67
C ASP A 180 6.88 -14.32 3.85
N MET A 181 7.05 -14.10 2.54
CA MET A 181 7.87 -14.97 1.69
C MET A 181 9.32 -15.03 2.18
N ILE A 182 9.91 -13.86 2.45
CA ILE A 182 11.28 -13.75 2.98
C ILE A 182 11.37 -14.42 4.35
N LEU A 183 10.45 -14.10 5.25
CA LEU A 183 10.45 -14.65 6.61
C LEU A 183 10.23 -16.16 6.63
N GLN A 184 9.32 -16.70 5.81
CA GLN A 184 9.07 -18.14 5.72
C GLN A 184 10.31 -18.88 5.19
N LEU A 185 10.98 -18.36 4.17
CA LEU A 185 12.21 -18.94 3.66
C LEU A 185 13.33 -18.90 4.71
N ALA A 186 13.51 -17.76 5.38
CA ALA A 186 14.50 -17.65 6.46
C ALA A 186 14.22 -18.65 7.59
N ASN A 187 12.94 -18.80 8.00
CA ASN A 187 12.56 -19.74 9.04
C ASN A 187 12.72 -21.20 8.60
N ALA A 188 12.37 -21.55 7.37
CA ALA A 188 12.58 -22.89 6.83
C ALA A 188 14.07 -23.27 6.86
N LEU A 189 14.97 -22.35 6.49
CA LEU A 189 16.40 -22.57 6.55
C LEU A 189 16.93 -22.68 7.99
N ARG A 190 16.35 -21.97 8.98
CA ARG A 190 16.70 -22.11 10.41
C ARG A 190 16.27 -23.47 10.95
N VAL A 191 15.00 -23.88 10.68
CA VAL A 191 14.50 -25.19 11.10
C VAL A 191 15.32 -26.33 10.50
N GLU A 192 15.73 -26.22 9.24
CA GLU A 192 16.56 -27.18 8.57
C GLU A 192 17.97 -27.25 9.20
N GLU A 193 18.52 -26.12 9.63
CA GLU A 193 19.79 -26.04 10.35
C GLU A 193 19.71 -26.73 11.72
N ASP A 194 18.63 -26.53 12.45
CA ASP A 194 18.38 -27.19 13.74
C ASP A 194 18.17 -28.69 13.56
N THR A 195 17.58 -29.13 12.45
CA THR A 195 17.23 -30.55 12.20
C THR A 195 18.42 -31.35 11.68
N TYR A 196 19.17 -30.80 10.72
CA TYR A 196 20.23 -31.52 9.99
C TYR A 196 21.63 -31.00 10.34
N GLY A 197 21.75 -29.99 11.19
CA GLY A 197 23.01 -29.32 11.51
C GLY A 197 23.59 -28.52 10.33
N PRO A 198 24.85 -28.08 10.43
CA PRO A 198 25.52 -27.32 9.37
C PRO A 198 25.88 -28.15 8.12
N ALA A 199 25.75 -29.47 8.17
CA ALA A 199 26.10 -30.35 7.06
C ALA A 199 25.10 -30.30 5.91
N ASN A 200 25.56 -30.52 4.68
CA ASN A 200 24.69 -30.56 3.50
C ASN A 200 23.98 -31.92 3.41
N HIS A 201 22.72 -31.95 3.76
CA HIS A 201 21.88 -33.10 3.48
C HIS A 201 21.41 -33.03 2.01
N PRO A 202 21.53 -34.10 1.18
CA PRO A 202 21.21 -34.04 -0.25
C PRO A 202 19.76 -33.60 -0.54
N GLU A 203 18.81 -33.96 0.31
CA GLU A 203 17.38 -33.64 0.16
C GLU A 203 16.98 -32.31 0.79
N SER A 204 17.92 -31.61 1.43
CA SER A 204 17.61 -30.35 2.09
C SER A 204 17.22 -29.26 1.10
N LEU A 205 16.34 -28.34 1.52
CA LEU A 205 15.96 -27.14 0.75
C LEU A 205 17.23 -26.36 0.35
N ARG A 206 18.20 -26.24 1.28
CA ARG A 206 19.48 -25.60 1.07
C ARG A 206 20.27 -26.23 -0.09
N SER A 207 20.41 -27.56 -0.11
CA SER A 207 21.15 -28.28 -1.17
C SER A 207 20.44 -28.12 -2.53
N ARG A 208 19.14 -28.20 -2.55
CA ARG A 208 18.31 -28.01 -3.77
C ARG A 208 18.42 -26.60 -4.33
N LEU A 209 18.38 -25.55 -3.49
CA LEU A 209 18.54 -24.17 -3.91
C LEU A 209 19.97 -23.86 -4.38
N ARG A 210 20.99 -24.39 -3.69
CA ARG A 210 22.41 -24.24 -4.09
C ARG A 210 22.72 -24.88 -5.44
N ALA A 211 22.09 -26.01 -5.74
CA ALA A 211 22.29 -26.70 -7.01
C ALA A 211 21.82 -25.89 -8.23
N ARG A 212 20.97 -24.88 -8.03
CA ARG A 212 20.41 -24.07 -9.12
C ARG A 212 21.31 -22.92 -9.57
N PHE A 213 22.26 -22.48 -8.72
CA PHE A 213 23.05 -21.28 -8.96
C PHE A 213 24.53 -21.54 -8.65
N ASP A 214 25.41 -21.12 -9.55
CA ASP A 214 26.87 -21.19 -9.36
C ASP A 214 27.46 -19.89 -8.86
N ALA A 215 26.87 -18.76 -9.22
CA ALA A 215 27.24 -17.44 -8.76
C ALA A 215 25.98 -16.59 -8.44
N VAL A 216 26.07 -15.77 -7.39
CA VAL A 216 25.00 -14.89 -6.92
C VAL A 216 25.55 -13.48 -6.75
N PHE A 217 24.86 -12.50 -7.31
CA PHE A 217 25.20 -11.08 -7.21
C PHE A 217 24.04 -10.36 -6.52
N ILE A 218 24.31 -9.70 -5.39
CA ILE A 218 23.31 -8.92 -4.66
C ILE A 218 23.69 -7.45 -4.80
N ASP A 219 22.94 -6.75 -5.64
CA ASP A 219 23.10 -5.31 -5.86
C ASP A 219 22.39 -4.50 -4.78
N GLU A 220 22.81 -3.23 -4.59
CA GLU A 220 22.29 -2.33 -3.55
C GLU A 220 22.31 -2.97 -2.14
N PHE A 221 23.34 -3.75 -1.85
CA PHE A 221 23.40 -4.58 -0.63
C PHE A 221 23.26 -3.78 0.67
N GLN A 222 23.61 -2.49 0.69
CA GLN A 222 23.42 -1.60 1.86
C GLN A 222 21.94 -1.38 2.24
N ASP A 223 20.98 -1.80 1.40
CA ASP A 223 19.55 -1.75 1.69
C ASP A 223 18.96 -3.11 2.09
N THR A 224 19.81 -4.12 2.24
CA THR A 224 19.44 -5.49 2.60
C THR A 224 19.09 -5.57 4.09
N ASP A 225 18.00 -6.27 4.41
CA ASP A 225 17.62 -6.56 5.80
C ASP A 225 18.32 -7.82 6.36
N ARG A 226 18.12 -8.07 7.67
CA ARG A 226 18.75 -9.20 8.38
C ARG A 226 18.35 -10.57 7.85
N ASP A 227 17.07 -10.75 7.48
CA ASP A 227 16.57 -12.03 7.01
C ASP A 227 17.01 -12.31 5.58
N GLN A 228 17.04 -11.31 4.72
CA GLN A 228 17.63 -11.39 3.38
C GLN A 228 19.12 -11.76 3.44
N TYR A 229 19.89 -11.06 4.28
CA TYR A 229 21.31 -11.40 4.48
C TYR A 229 21.48 -12.84 4.98
N TYR A 230 20.68 -13.26 5.99
CA TYR A 230 20.73 -14.63 6.51
C TYR A 230 20.49 -15.66 5.40
N ILE A 231 19.45 -15.47 4.58
CA ILE A 231 19.09 -16.35 3.46
C ILE A 231 20.29 -16.49 2.50
N PHE A 232 20.77 -15.38 1.96
CA PHE A 232 21.83 -15.41 0.94
C PHE A 232 23.16 -15.91 1.50
N HIS A 233 23.53 -15.46 2.68
CA HIS A 233 24.78 -15.90 3.32
C HIS A 233 24.74 -17.39 3.66
N ARG A 234 23.62 -17.88 4.17
CA ARG A 234 23.42 -19.28 4.52
C ARG A 234 23.39 -20.20 3.31
N LEU A 235 22.73 -19.75 2.24
CA LEU A 235 22.67 -20.54 1.00
C LEU A 235 23.99 -20.55 0.25
N PHE A 236 24.68 -19.42 0.10
CA PHE A 236 25.73 -19.26 -0.89
C PHE A 236 27.09 -18.81 -0.30
N GLY A 237 27.15 -18.37 0.95
CA GLY A 237 28.33 -17.70 1.52
C GLY A 237 29.56 -18.59 1.73
N ILE A 238 29.43 -19.92 1.72
CA ILE A 238 30.54 -20.85 2.01
C ILE A 238 31.07 -21.53 0.75
N GLU A 239 30.21 -22.00 -0.14
CA GLU A 239 30.57 -22.92 -1.22
C GLU A 239 30.38 -22.33 -2.63
N LYS A 240 29.69 -21.18 -2.74
CA LYS A 240 29.38 -20.57 -4.02
C LYS A 240 30.03 -19.20 -4.16
N ILE A 241 30.06 -18.70 -5.37
CA ILE A 241 30.53 -17.34 -5.66
C ILE A 241 29.42 -16.37 -5.27
N LEU A 242 29.62 -15.60 -4.20
CA LEU A 242 28.65 -14.62 -3.69
C LEU A 242 29.29 -13.23 -3.66
N PHE A 243 28.71 -12.31 -4.42
CA PHE A 243 29.07 -10.90 -4.44
C PHE A 243 28.04 -10.05 -3.70
N TYR A 244 28.49 -9.27 -2.74
CA TYR A 244 27.74 -8.17 -2.14
C TYR A 244 28.20 -6.87 -2.79
N ILE A 245 27.34 -6.23 -3.56
CA ILE A 245 27.63 -5.00 -4.29
C ILE A 245 26.84 -3.88 -3.63
N GLY A 246 27.52 -2.85 -3.12
CA GLY A 246 26.83 -1.77 -2.44
C GLY A 246 27.76 -0.66 -1.98
N ASP A 247 27.14 0.48 -1.66
CA ASP A 247 27.79 1.66 -1.10
C ASP A 247 27.13 2.05 0.22
N PRO A 248 27.77 1.86 1.40
CA PRO A 248 27.18 2.18 2.69
C PRO A 248 26.82 3.66 2.82
N LYS A 249 27.48 4.56 2.06
CA LYS A 249 27.15 5.98 1.98
C LYS A 249 25.76 6.26 1.37
N GLN A 250 25.18 5.27 0.65
CA GLN A 250 23.86 5.34 0.02
C GLN A 250 22.78 4.58 0.77
N SER A 251 23.04 4.11 2.00
CA SER A 251 22.04 3.47 2.85
C SER A 251 21.09 4.53 3.45
N ILE A 252 19.90 4.70 2.84
CA ILE A 252 18.89 5.71 3.21
C ILE A 252 17.48 5.13 3.41
N TYR A 253 17.33 3.80 3.43
CA TYR A 253 16.05 3.11 3.58
C TYR A 253 15.86 2.47 4.96
N GLY A 254 16.45 3.05 6.02
CA GLY A 254 16.29 2.56 7.40
C GLY A 254 14.81 2.44 7.84
N TRP A 255 13.91 3.26 7.28
CA TRP A 255 12.47 3.17 7.52
C TRP A 255 11.80 1.95 6.85
N ARG A 256 12.47 1.25 5.90
CA ARG A 256 12.04 0.01 5.23
C ARG A 256 12.71 -1.26 5.78
N LYS A 257 13.18 -1.25 7.02
CA LYS A 257 13.95 -2.34 7.64
C LYS A 257 15.37 -2.55 7.06
N ALA A 258 15.83 -1.71 6.12
CA ALA A 258 17.22 -1.75 5.69
C ALA A 258 18.13 -1.46 6.89
N ASP A 259 19.07 -2.35 7.14
CA ASP A 259 19.91 -2.30 8.33
C ASP A 259 21.39 -2.15 7.96
N ILE A 260 21.90 -0.93 8.11
CA ILE A 260 23.31 -0.64 7.82
C ILE A 260 24.28 -1.53 8.64
N PHE A 261 23.87 -1.99 9.81
CA PHE A 261 24.70 -2.89 10.62
C PHE A 261 24.76 -4.30 10.03
N THR A 262 23.75 -4.71 9.27
CA THR A 262 23.82 -5.93 8.43
C THR A 262 24.91 -5.80 7.37
N TYR A 263 25.07 -4.61 6.77
CA TYR A 263 26.18 -4.33 5.85
C TYR A 263 27.54 -4.46 6.55
N PHE A 264 27.73 -3.85 7.74
CA PHE A 264 28.98 -3.94 8.49
C PHE A 264 29.30 -5.39 8.88
N LYS A 265 28.31 -6.14 9.35
CA LYS A 265 28.44 -7.56 9.67
C LYS A 265 28.89 -8.39 8.46
N ALA A 266 28.30 -8.14 7.30
CA ALA A 266 28.69 -8.80 6.07
C ALA A 266 30.11 -8.42 5.66
N ALA A 267 30.44 -7.12 5.68
CA ALA A 267 31.76 -6.62 5.33
C ALA A 267 32.89 -7.22 6.21
N ALA A 268 32.62 -7.45 7.51
CA ALA A 268 33.54 -8.11 8.42
C ALA A 268 33.77 -9.61 8.11
N ASN A 269 32.81 -10.26 7.43
CA ASN A 269 32.83 -11.70 7.15
C ASN A 269 33.24 -12.05 5.71
N VAL A 270 33.45 -11.07 4.83
CA VAL A 270 33.89 -11.35 3.45
C VAL A 270 35.41 -11.59 3.37
N ARG A 271 35.81 -12.49 2.48
CA ARG A 271 37.22 -12.83 2.27
C ARG A 271 37.98 -11.79 1.43
N HIS A 272 37.30 -11.19 0.47
CA HIS A 272 37.88 -10.27 -0.51
C HIS A 272 37.01 -9.01 -0.61
N VAL A 273 37.65 -7.85 -0.46
CA VAL A 273 36.98 -6.55 -0.61
C VAL A 273 37.57 -5.85 -1.84
N HIS A 274 36.73 -5.56 -2.80
CA HIS A 274 37.07 -4.79 -3.98
C HIS A 274 36.40 -3.42 -3.91
N ARG A 275 37.20 -2.37 -4.16
CA ARG A 275 36.69 -0.99 -4.18
C ARG A 275 36.58 -0.47 -5.61
N MET A 276 35.42 0.07 -5.95
CA MET A 276 35.20 0.75 -7.23
C MET A 276 35.30 2.25 -6.97
N ASN A 277 36.50 2.83 -7.21
CA ASN A 277 36.82 4.23 -6.95
C ASN A 277 36.66 5.15 -8.18
N VAL A 278 36.37 4.62 -9.35
CA VAL A 278 36.16 5.40 -10.58
C VAL A 278 34.67 5.76 -10.74
N ASN A 279 34.34 7.05 -10.70
CA ASN A 279 32.98 7.57 -10.90
C ASN A 279 32.72 7.85 -12.40
N ARG A 280 31.83 7.08 -12.99
CA ARG A 280 31.43 7.20 -14.41
C ARG A 280 30.14 8.03 -14.63
N ARG A 281 29.52 8.51 -13.54
CA ARG A 281 28.28 9.28 -13.61
C ARG A 281 28.56 10.76 -13.88
N SER A 282 29.53 11.35 -13.18
CA SER A 282 29.73 12.79 -13.15
C SER A 282 30.96 13.21 -13.97
N ASN A 283 31.00 14.48 -14.41
CA ASN A 283 32.18 15.03 -15.06
C ASN A 283 33.34 15.23 -14.05
N ALA A 284 34.56 15.36 -14.53
CA ALA A 284 35.77 15.42 -13.72
C ALA A 284 35.76 16.59 -12.71
N ALA A 285 35.28 17.77 -13.11
CA ALA A 285 35.22 18.95 -12.25
C ALA A 285 34.24 18.74 -11.07
N LEU A 286 33.06 18.14 -11.34
CA LEU A 286 32.09 17.85 -10.28
C LEU A 286 32.58 16.75 -9.33
N ILE A 287 33.29 15.73 -9.84
CA ILE A 287 33.93 14.71 -9.02
C ILE A 287 34.92 15.34 -8.05
N SER A 288 35.78 16.23 -8.56
CA SER A 288 36.75 16.95 -7.72
C SER A 288 36.05 17.84 -6.68
N ALA A 289 34.98 18.53 -7.06
CA ALA A 289 34.20 19.35 -6.14
C ALA A 289 33.51 18.50 -5.05
N MET A 290 32.95 17.32 -5.41
CA MET A 290 32.36 16.41 -4.42
C MET A 290 33.42 15.85 -3.44
N ASN A 291 34.62 15.53 -3.93
CA ASN A 291 35.74 15.11 -3.09
C ASN A 291 36.11 16.22 -2.06
N LEU A 292 36.13 17.48 -2.49
CA LEU A 292 36.33 18.62 -1.56
C LEU A 292 35.18 18.78 -0.57
N PHE A 293 33.95 18.59 -1.02
CA PHE A 293 32.76 18.79 -0.20
C PHE A 293 32.62 17.73 0.90
N PHE A 294 32.85 16.47 0.57
CA PHE A 294 32.65 15.36 1.51
C PHE A 294 33.90 15.00 2.31
N LYS A 295 35.09 15.31 1.81
CA LYS A 295 36.35 15.12 2.54
C LYS A 295 37.21 16.38 2.51
N PRO A 296 36.69 17.49 3.10
CA PRO A 296 37.40 18.77 3.09
C PRO A 296 38.70 18.74 3.90
N LYS A 297 38.77 17.83 4.90
CA LYS A 297 39.97 17.56 5.73
C LYS A 297 40.22 16.05 5.83
N PRO A 298 41.49 15.63 5.97
CA PRO A 298 41.82 14.19 6.05
C PRO A 298 41.07 13.45 7.16
N GLU A 299 40.86 14.06 8.30
CA GLU A 299 40.26 13.46 9.50
C GLU A 299 38.79 13.86 9.72
N THR A 300 38.13 14.35 8.67
CA THR A 300 36.72 14.76 8.80
C THR A 300 35.81 13.54 8.95
N ASP A 301 35.06 13.52 10.05
CA ASP A 301 33.98 12.56 10.24
C ASP A 301 32.74 12.98 9.44
N THR A 302 32.74 12.66 8.16
CA THR A 302 31.71 13.09 7.21
C THR A 302 30.35 12.47 7.51
N PHE A 303 30.31 11.22 8.01
CA PHE A 303 29.07 10.47 8.19
C PHE A 303 28.68 10.25 9.66
N ALA A 304 29.40 10.86 10.62
CA ALA A 304 29.16 10.74 12.07
C ALA A 304 29.28 9.33 12.66
N TYR A 305 30.30 8.58 12.23
CA TYR A 305 30.63 7.25 12.75
C TYR A 305 31.94 7.23 13.57
N GLY A 306 32.45 8.40 13.95
CA GLY A 306 33.72 8.51 14.69
C GLY A 306 33.70 7.76 16.02
N GLY A 307 34.78 7.01 16.29
CA GLY A 307 34.91 6.23 17.52
C GLY A 307 34.18 4.88 17.53
N SER A 308 33.53 4.50 16.45
CA SER A 308 32.88 3.20 16.25
C SER A 308 33.78 2.23 15.50
N ALA A 309 33.65 0.93 15.82
CA ALA A 309 34.28 -0.13 15.02
C ALA A 309 33.63 -0.23 13.62
N ASP A 310 32.39 0.19 13.50
CA ASP A 310 31.60 0.25 12.27
C ASP A 310 31.72 1.65 11.69
N ALA A 311 32.64 1.89 10.75
CA ALA A 311 32.91 3.21 10.19
C ALA A 311 32.47 3.31 8.74
N ILE A 312 31.86 4.46 8.39
CA ILE A 312 31.68 4.88 6.99
C ILE A 312 32.65 6.03 6.70
N GLU A 313 33.71 5.70 5.98
CA GLU A 313 34.70 6.70 5.55
C GLU A 313 34.36 7.21 4.15
N TYR A 314 34.59 8.51 3.93
CA TYR A 314 34.60 9.02 2.57
C TYR A 314 35.94 8.71 1.92
N VAL A 315 35.90 7.98 0.83
CA VAL A 315 37.06 7.71 -0.03
C VAL A 315 36.93 8.58 -1.26
N ASN A 316 38.01 9.31 -1.61
CA ASN A 316 38.04 10.08 -2.84
C ASN A 316 37.77 9.18 -4.05
N VAL A 317 36.93 9.64 -4.94
CA VAL A 317 36.64 8.97 -6.20
C VAL A 317 37.38 9.65 -7.35
N GLU A 318 37.73 8.86 -8.36
CA GLU A 318 38.50 9.30 -9.51
C GLU A 318 37.60 9.46 -10.73
N SER A 319 37.99 10.37 -11.61
CA SER A 319 37.39 10.48 -12.92
C SER A 319 37.98 9.43 -13.85
N PRO A 320 37.20 8.80 -14.75
CA PRO A 320 37.78 7.97 -15.80
C PRO A 320 38.69 8.78 -16.72
N ASP A 321 39.78 8.17 -17.27
CA ASP A 321 40.75 8.83 -18.15
C ASP A 321 40.04 9.53 -19.37
N GLN A 322 39.02 8.90 -19.91
CA GLN A 322 38.18 9.49 -20.98
C GLN A 322 36.78 9.75 -20.40
N ASN A 323 36.63 10.90 -19.75
CA ASN A 323 35.34 11.33 -19.24
C ASN A 323 34.56 12.06 -20.35
N ARG A 324 33.50 11.43 -20.87
CA ARG A 324 32.64 11.96 -21.93
C ARG A 324 31.41 12.70 -21.42
N LYS A 325 31.27 12.90 -20.13
CA LYS A 325 30.10 13.62 -19.57
C LYS A 325 30.16 15.10 -19.92
N GLY A 326 29.03 15.67 -20.24
CA GLY A 326 28.91 17.08 -20.59
C GLY A 326 29.33 18.01 -19.44
N VAL A 327 29.61 19.25 -19.80
CA VAL A 327 30.00 20.32 -18.86
C VAL A 327 29.04 21.48 -19.03
N LEU A 328 28.58 22.03 -17.90
CA LEU A 328 27.82 23.29 -17.90
C LEU A 328 28.79 24.46 -18.06
N PHE A 329 28.55 25.36 -19.03
CA PHE A 329 29.27 26.59 -19.30
C PHE A 329 28.44 27.80 -18.90
N TYR A 330 29.10 28.84 -18.46
CA TYR A 330 28.54 30.18 -18.27
C TYR A 330 29.48 31.22 -18.85
N ASP A 331 28.97 32.03 -19.74
CA ASP A 331 29.71 33.12 -20.41
C ASP A 331 31.02 32.65 -21.09
N GLY A 332 30.98 31.52 -21.77
CA GLY A 332 32.11 30.96 -22.49
C GLY A 332 33.13 30.17 -21.66
N ALA A 333 33.00 30.11 -20.36
CA ALA A 333 33.85 29.34 -19.42
C ALA A 333 33.09 28.22 -18.71
N PRO A 334 33.77 27.14 -18.26
CA PRO A 334 33.14 26.12 -17.44
C PRO A 334 32.54 26.75 -16.18
N ALA A 335 31.27 26.45 -15.94
CA ALA A 335 30.60 26.92 -14.72
C ALA A 335 31.11 26.16 -13.49
N VAL A 336 31.14 26.81 -12.31
CA VAL A 336 31.45 26.15 -11.05
C VAL A 336 30.49 24.99 -10.83
N PRO A 337 30.98 23.74 -10.70
CA PRO A 337 30.12 22.55 -10.73
C PRO A 337 29.31 22.33 -9.44
N LEU A 338 29.80 22.81 -8.29
CA LEU A 338 29.09 22.69 -7.00
C LEU A 338 28.97 24.08 -6.36
N ARG A 339 27.74 24.56 -6.27
CA ARG A 339 27.42 25.88 -5.73
C ARG A 339 26.48 25.77 -4.54
N ILE A 340 26.78 26.50 -3.46
CA ILE A 340 26.01 26.48 -2.22
C ILE A 340 25.60 27.90 -1.87
N SER A 341 24.29 28.14 -1.80
CA SER A 341 23.73 29.49 -1.60
C SER A 341 22.92 29.56 -0.31
N PRO A 342 23.47 30.15 0.76
CA PRO A 342 22.75 30.43 1.99
C PRO A 342 21.90 31.68 1.85
N HIS A 343 20.63 31.63 2.26
CA HIS A 343 19.69 32.74 2.22
C HIS A 343 19.10 33.04 3.61
N PRO A 344 18.77 34.32 3.92
CA PRO A 344 18.36 34.73 5.26
C PRO A 344 17.05 34.08 5.73
N ASN A 345 16.17 33.70 4.81
CA ASN A 345 14.89 33.08 5.12
C ASN A 345 14.35 32.24 3.93
N LYS A 346 13.30 31.46 4.19
CA LYS A 346 12.67 30.60 3.18
C LYS A 346 12.08 31.38 1.98
N ARG A 347 11.65 32.64 2.16
CA ARG A 347 11.13 33.49 1.06
C ARG A 347 12.25 33.86 0.09
N ALA A 348 13.39 34.31 0.62
CA ALA A 348 14.57 34.62 -0.17
C ALA A 348 15.13 33.38 -0.90
N GLN A 349 15.18 32.24 -0.19
CA GLN A 349 15.59 30.96 -0.76
C GLN A 349 14.68 30.55 -1.95
N ARG A 350 13.35 30.65 -1.82
CA ARG A 350 12.40 30.33 -2.89
C ARG A 350 12.56 31.26 -4.10
N LYS A 351 12.78 32.55 -3.83
CA LYS A 351 13.03 33.52 -4.91
C LYS A 351 14.34 33.21 -5.65
N ALA A 352 15.41 32.87 -4.91
CA ALA A 352 16.69 32.45 -5.49
C ALA A 352 16.53 31.19 -6.34
N PHE A 353 15.79 30.19 -5.84
CA PHE A 353 15.50 28.99 -6.61
C PHE A 353 14.84 29.31 -7.96
N LEU A 354 13.80 30.15 -7.96
CA LEU A 354 13.13 30.57 -9.20
C LEU A 354 14.04 31.34 -10.14
N LEU A 355 14.92 32.19 -9.61
CA LEU A 355 15.92 32.94 -10.40
C LEU A 355 16.92 31.97 -11.07
N ILE A 356 17.45 30.99 -10.32
CA ILE A 356 18.40 30.02 -10.89
C ILE A 356 17.75 29.22 -12.01
N VAL A 357 16.54 28.70 -11.81
CA VAL A 357 15.85 27.92 -12.84
C VAL A 357 15.55 28.79 -14.07
N SER A 358 15.09 30.04 -13.83
CA SER A 358 14.84 30.99 -14.92
C SER A 358 16.11 31.30 -15.69
N ASP A 359 17.23 31.56 -15.02
CA ASP A 359 18.52 31.88 -15.65
C ASP A 359 19.05 30.69 -16.45
N LEU A 360 19.05 29.48 -15.85
CA LEU A 360 19.50 28.27 -16.55
C LEU A 360 18.76 28.02 -17.87
N LEU A 361 17.45 28.32 -17.91
CA LEU A 361 16.60 28.05 -19.06
C LEU A 361 16.52 29.20 -20.10
N ARG A 362 16.91 30.42 -19.71
CA ARG A 362 16.66 31.62 -20.52
C ARG A 362 17.91 32.47 -20.82
N ASP A 363 18.90 32.41 -19.90
CA ASP A 363 20.12 33.20 -20.13
C ASP A 363 20.99 32.46 -21.15
N PRO A 364 21.20 33.06 -22.36
CA PRO A 364 21.95 32.40 -23.43
C PRO A 364 23.41 32.15 -23.07
N ARG A 365 23.92 32.73 -21.97
CA ARG A 365 25.26 32.47 -21.47
C ARG A 365 25.40 31.11 -20.83
N TYR A 366 24.28 30.47 -20.37
CA TYR A 366 24.27 29.09 -19.91
C TYR A 366 24.17 28.15 -21.12
N ARG A 367 25.16 27.30 -21.30
CA ARG A 367 25.21 26.28 -22.34
C ARG A 367 25.70 24.96 -21.77
N ILE A 368 25.22 23.86 -22.28
CA ILE A 368 25.78 22.54 -22.01
C ILE A 368 26.69 22.19 -23.19
N MET A 369 27.94 21.84 -22.89
CA MET A 369 28.90 21.34 -23.87
C MET A 369 28.90 19.79 -23.79
N GLU A 370 28.42 19.16 -24.83
CA GLU A 370 28.42 17.68 -24.95
C GLU A 370 29.21 17.30 -26.18
N GLU A 371 30.23 16.47 -26.05
CA GLU A 371 31.14 16.02 -27.13
C GLU A 371 31.67 17.18 -27.98
N GLY A 372 31.92 18.32 -27.37
CA GLY A 372 32.42 19.53 -28.06
C GLY A 372 31.34 20.38 -28.74
N VAL A 373 30.07 19.99 -28.66
CA VAL A 373 28.95 20.73 -29.25
C VAL A 373 28.17 21.49 -28.18
N PRO A 374 28.03 22.83 -28.28
CA PRO A 374 27.25 23.61 -27.34
C PRO A 374 25.76 23.53 -27.66
N ARG A 375 24.95 23.29 -26.65
CA ARG A 375 23.48 23.33 -26.70
C ARG A 375 22.86 24.13 -25.55
N GLU A 376 21.64 24.54 -25.74
CA GLU A 376 20.84 25.17 -24.66
C GLU A 376 20.51 24.21 -23.55
N VAL A 377 20.38 24.75 -22.34
CA VAL A 377 19.84 23.99 -21.19
C VAL A 377 18.33 23.79 -21.40
N ARG A 378 17.88 22.57 -21.29
CA ARG A 378 16.47 22.19 -21.44
C ARG A 378 15.86 21.89 -20.08
N PRO A 379 14.52 22.03 -19.89
CA PRO A 379 13.87 21.62 -18.64
C PRO A 379 14.20 20.19 -18.22
N ALA A 380 14.32 19.26 -19.17
CA ALA A 380 14.68 17.85 -18.92
C ALA A 380 16.09 17.63 -18.36
N ASP A 381 17.00 18.59 -18.50
CA ASP A 381 18.34 18.52 -17.92
C ASP A 381 18.33 18.74 -16.40
N ILE A 382 17.23 19.31 -15.87
CA ILE A 382 17.11 19.78 -14.50
C ILE A 382 16.34 18.78 -13.63
N GLY A 383 17.00 18.24 -12.60
CA GLY A 383 16.41 17.50 -11.52
C GLY A 383 16.31 18.32 -10.24
N VAL A 384 15.11 18.45 -9.67
CA VAL A 384 14.89 19.11 -8.38
C VAL A 384 14.69 18.08 -7.29
N LEU A 385 15.62 18.03 -6.34
CA LEU A 385 15.58 17.06 -5.27
C LEU A 385 14.94 17.65 -4.01
N VAL A 386 13.90 16.94 -3.51
CA VAL A 386 13.12 17.36 -2.34
C VAL A 386 13.10 16.25 -1.28
N ARG A 387 12.81 16.62 -0.03
CA ARG A 387 12.67 15.62 1.04
C ARG A 387 11.29 14.95 1.07
N SER A 388 10.25 15.64 0.64
CA SER A 388 8.87 15.16 0.71
C SER A 388 8.05 15.52 -0.52
N ASN A 389 7.02 14.73 -0.80
CA ASN A 389 6.07 14.99 -1.88
C ASN A 389 5.35 16.34 -1.70
N LYS A 390 5.11 16.77 -0.44
CA LYS A 390 4.53 18.09 -0.13
C LYS A 390 5.43 19.23 -0.61
N GLU A 391 6.73 19.12 -0.39
CA GLU A 391 7.70 20.09 -0.93
C GLU A 391 7.73 20.06 -2.46
N GLY A 392 7.67 18.88 -3.05
CA GLY A 392 7.62 18.71 -4.51
C GLY A 392 6.42 19.42 -5.14
N ARG A 393 5.24 19.28 -4.57
CA ARG A 393 4.04 19.99 -5.05
C ARG A 393 4.19 21.51 -4.96
N ALA A 394 4.70 22.01 -3.84
CA ALA A 394 4.93 23.46 -3.69
C ALA A 394 5.94 24.00 -4.71
N ILE A 395 6.97 23.23 -5.05
CA ILE A 395 7.94 23.60 -6.10
C ILE A 395 7.29 23.56 -7.49
N LYS A 396 6.48 22.55 -7.78
CA LYS A 396 5.73 22.46 -9.03
C LYS A 396 4.83 23.67 -9.23
N GLU A 397 4.10 24.09 -8.22
CA GLU A 397 3.26 25.31 -8.24
C GLU A 397 4.09 26.57 -8.50
N MET A 398 5.26 26.68 -7.87
CA MET A 398 6.17 27.81 -8.10
C MET A 398 6.69 27.84 -9.55
N LEU A 399 7.09 26.71 -10.12
CA LEU A 399 7.55 26.62 -11.52
C LEU A 399 6.42 26.91 -12.50
N ALA A 400 5.20 26.43 -12.21
CA ALA A 400 4.00 26.73 -13.01
C ALA A 400 3.71 28.24 -13.07
N SER A 401 3.96 29.00 -11.99
CA SER A 401 3.81 30.47 -12.00
C SER A 401 4.75 31.18 -12.99
N LEU A 402 5.85 30.54 -13.36
CA LEU A 402 6.79 30.99 -14.38
C LEU A 402 6.59 30.29 -15.74
N ARG A 403 5.51 29.53 -15.90
CA ARG A 403 5.23 28.74 -17.11
C ARG A 403 6.35 27.76 -17.46
N ILE A 404 7.08 27.26 -16.46
CA ILE A 404 8.13 26.26 -16.65
C ILE A 404 7.48 24.89 -16.49
N PRO A 405 7.52 24.02 -17.50
CA PRO A 405 6.94 22.69 -17.41
C PRO A 405 7.71 21.88 -16.34
N ALA A 406 7.00 21.28 -15.40
CA ALA A 406 7.57 20.49 -14.31
C ALA A 406 6.70 19.30 -13.95
N VAL A 407 7.33 18.15 -13.78
CA VAL A 407 6.67 16.91 -13.33
C VAL A 407 7.22 16.47 -12.00
N THR A 408 6.34 16.01 -11.13
CA THR A 408 6.72 15.32 -9.90
C THR A 408 6.76 13.83 -10.20
N ILE A 409 7.93 13.19 -9.99
CA ILE A 409 8.02 11.74 -9.92
C ILE A 409 7.50 11.36 -8.53
N ASP A 410 6.18 11.37 -8.42
CA ASP A 410 5.46 11.16 -7.16
C ASP A 410 4.66 9.85 -7.25
N ASP A 411 4.47 9.18 -6.11
CA ASP A 411 3.42 8.18 -5.92
C ASP A 411 2.06 8.89 -5.75
N ALA A 412 1.81 9.92 -6.58
CA ALA A 412 0.53 10.60 -6.58
C ALA A 412 -0.52 9.54 -6.91
N ARG A 413 -1.40 9.31 -5.95
CA ARG A 413 -2.43 8.28 -6.07
C ARG A 413 -3.47 8.77 -7.07
N LEU A 414 -3.82 7.89 -7.98
CA LEU A 414 -4.84 8.19 -8.98
C LEU A 414 -6.19 8.52 -8.34
N PHE A 415 -6.52 7.86 -7.22
CA PHE A 415 -7.74 8.12 -6.46
C PHE A 415 -7.80 9.49 -5.76
N ASP A 416 -6.66 10.13 -5.51
CA ASP A 416 -6.61 11.49 -4.93
C ASP A 416 -6.87 12.57 -5.98
N SER A 417 -6.88 12.20 -7.27
CA SER A 417 -7.09 13.11 -8.38
C SER A 417 -8.54 13.66 -8.41
N GLN A 418 -8.70 14.80 -9.06
CA GLN A 418 -10.02 15.39 -9.32
C GLN A 418 -10.81 14.49 -10.27
N GLU A 419 -10.15 13.92 -11.26
CA GLU A 419 -10.74 13.05 -12.26
C GLU A 419 -11.35 11.79 -11.65
N ALA A 420 -10.75 11.24 -10.58
CA ALA A 420 -11.34 10.10 -9.87
C ALA A 420 -12.70 10.45 -9.23
N ARG A 421 -12.82 11.63 -8.63
CA ARG A 421 -14.08 12.12 -8.05
C ARG A 421 -15.12 12.40 -9.12
N GLU A 422 -14.69 12.99 -10.23
CA GLU A 422 -15.58 13.29 -11.34
C GLU A 422 -16.08 12.02 -12.02
N LEU A 423 -15.18 11.04 -12.27
CA LEU A 423 -15.59 9.73 -12.81
C LEU A 423 -16.56 9.01 -11.88
N TYR A 424 -16.34 9.07 -10.56
CA TYR A 424 -17.31 8.56 -9.58
C TYR A 424 -18.69 9.21 -9.75
N HIS A 425 -18.76 10.54 -9.92
CA HIS A 425 -20.03 11.23 -10.14
C HIS A 425 -20.70 10.85 -11.46
N VAL A 426 -19.94 10.63 -12.52
CA VAL A 426 -20.45 10.11 -13.80
C VAL A 426 -21.07 8.72 -13.59
N MET A 427 -20.34 7.81 -12.94
CA MET A 427 -20.81 6.45 -12.69
C MET A 427 -22.05 6.43 -11.77
N VAL A 428 -22.13 7.31 -10.76
CA VAL A 428 -23.31 7.48 -9.92
C VAL A 428 -24.49 7.97 -10.75
N ALA A 429 -24.30 8.94 -11.63
CA ALA A 429 -25.37 9.47 -12.48
C ALA A 429 -25.91 8.44 -13.49
N VAL A 430 -25.03 7.57 -13.99
CA VAL A 430 -25.44 6.45 -14.87
C VAL A 430 -26.26 5.42 -14.08
N GLN A 431 -25.84 5.07 -12.87
CA GLN A 431 -26.53 4.09 -12.03
C GLN A 431 -27.89 4.61 -11.50
N ASP A 432 -27.93 5.87 -11.07
CA ASP A 432 -29.12 6.57 -10.55
C ASP A 432 -29.28 7.90 -11.27
N PRO A 433 -29.96 7.90 -12.44
CA PRO A 433 -30.08 9.08 -13.31
C PRO A 433 -31.13 10.09 -12.80
N THR A 434 -30.86 10.66 -11.63
CA THR A 434 -31.61 11.82 -11.11
C THR A 434 -31.06 13.12 -11.70
N ARG A 435 -31.88 14.16 -11.78
CA ARG A 435 -31.47 15.48 -12.26
C ARG A 435 -30.23 16.01 -11.53
N ALA A 436 -30.15 15.83 -10.20
CA ALA A 436 -29.05 16.29 -9.40
C ALA A 436 -27.73 15.53 -9.74
N ASN A 437 -27.78 14.22 -9.91
CA ASN A 437 -26.65 13.40 -10.26
C ASN A 437 -26.15 13.68 -11.69
N ILE A 438 -27.11 13.78 -12.64
CA ILE A 438 -26.80 14.10 -14.04
C ILE A 438 -26.12 15.47 -14.14
N ASN A 439 -26.70 16.52 -13.51
CA ASN A 439 -26.13 17.86 -13.54
C ASN A 439 -24.68 17.88 -12.95
N ARG A 440 -24.45 17.13 -11.87
CA ARG A 440 -23.12 17.00 -11.28
C ARG A 440 -22.13 16.32 -12.21
N ALA A 441 -22.55 15.28 -12.90
CA ALA A 441 -21.73 14.59 -13.89
C ALA A 441 -21.42 15.48 -15.11
N LEU A 442 -22.40 16.21 -15.63
CA LEU A 442 -22.24 17.08 -16.79
C LEU A 442 -21.35 18.30 -16.51
N LEU A 443 -21.40 18.86 -15.30
CA LEU A 443 -20.55 19.98 -14.86
C LEU A 443 -19.11 19.56 -14.54
N SER A 444 -18.76 18.27 -14.69
CA SER A 444 -17.39 17.80 -14.56
C SER A 444 -16.53 18.21 -15.76
N HIS A 445 -15.21 18.28 -15.55
CA HIS A 445 -14.28 18.50 -16.67
C HIS A 445 -14.36 17.37 -17.72
N ILE A 446 -14.73 16.16 -17.29
CA ILE A 446 -14.89 14.99 -18.17
C ILE A 446 -16.00 15.21 -19.20
N ALA A 447 -17.12 15.83 -18.79
CA ALA A 447 -18.24 16.09 -19.69
C ALA A 447 -18.22 17.49 -20.33
N GLY A 448 -17.51 18.46 -19.74
CA GLY A 448 -17.23 19.76 -20.31
C GLY A 448 -18.43 20.71 -20.47
N TYR A 449 -19.49 20.54 -19.67
CA TYR A 449 -20.60 21.47 -19.64
C TYR A 449 -20.30 22.63 -18.69
N ASP A 450 -20.65 23.84 -19.12
CA ASP A 450 -20.82 25.00 -18.25
C ASP A 450 -22.30 25.19 -17.89
N LEU A 451 -22.59 26.19 -17.04
CA LEU A 451 -23.95 26.47 -16.62
C LEU A 451 -24.88 26.89 -17.74
N ASP A 452 -24.34 27.55 -18.77
CA ASP A 452 -25.13 28.04 -19.90
C ASP A 452 -25.47 26.88 -20.86
N LYS A 453 -24.54 26.02 -21.16
CA LYS A 453 -24.78 24.76 -21.88
C LYS A 453 -25.79 23.86 -21.16
N LEU A 454 -25.68 23.78 -19.83
CA LEU A 454 -26.58 22.97 -19.03
C LEU A 454 -28.00 23.52 -19.04
N ARG A 455 -28.19 24.85 -19.00
CA ARG A 455 -29.51 25.51 -19.07
C ARG A 455 -30.14 25.40 -20.45
N ALA A 456 -29.34 25.39 -21.51
CA ALA A 456 -29.83 25.27 -22.90
C ALA A 456 -30.07 23.81 -23.32
N ALA A 457 -29.66 22.83 -22.51
CA ALA A 457 -29.71 21.43 -22.86
C ALA A 457 -31.13 20.85 -22.72
N ASP A 458 -31.48 19.95 -23.63
CA ASP A 458 -32.75 19.18 -23.58
C ASP A 458 -32.66 18.13 -22.46
N GLU A 459 -33.40 18.35 -21.38
CA GLU A 459 -33.41 17.48 -20.19
C GLU A 459 -33.90 16.05 -20.51
N GLU A 460 -34.87 15.88 -21.40
CA GLU A 460 -35.44 14.58 -21.76
C GLU A 460 -34.46 13.77 -22.60
N ALA A 461 -33.79 14.41 -23.55
CA ALA A 461 -32.75 13.80 -24.34
C ALA A 461 -31.56 13.37 -23.48
N ILE A 462 -31.16 14.20 -22.50
CA ILE A 462 -30.08 13.88 -21.57
C ILE A 462 -30.45 12.67 -20.69
N LEU A 463 -31.65 12.67 -20.09
CA LEU A 463 -32.13 11.58 -19.26
C LEU A 463 -32.16 10.26 -20.04
N THR A 464 -32.64 10.30 -21.28
CA THR A 464 -32.67 9.14 -22.18
C THR A 464 -31.26 8.64 -22.46
N ARG A 465 -30.28 9.54 -22.67
CA ARG A 465 -28.89 9.19 -22.87
C ARG A 465 -28.28 8.50 -21.66
N PHE A 466 -28.54 8.99 -20.43
CA PHE A 466 -28.05 8.35 -19.21
C PHE A 466 -28.68 6.98 -18.94
N ARG A 467 -29.96 6.80 -19.31
CA ARG A 467 -30.59 5.48 -19.30
C ARG A 467 -29.90 4.49 -20.27
N ASN A 468 -29.60 4.97 -21.48
CA ASN A 468 -28.87 4.15 -22.45
C ASN A 468 -27.44 3.78 -21.97
N TYR A 469 -26.73 4.69 -21.27
CA TYR A 469 -25.46 4.35 -20.64
C TYR A 469 -25.62 3.28 -19.56
N ARG A 470 -26.69 3.34 -18.75
CA ARG A 470 -26.98 2.32 -17.76
C ARG A 470 -27.25 0.96 -18.41
N ASP A 471 -28.03 0.93 -19.48
CA ASP A 471 -28.32 -0.29 -20.21
C ASP A 471 -27.05 -0.86 -20.86
N THR A 472 -26.18 0.00 -21.41
CA THR A 472 -24.83 -0.39 -21.90
C THR A 472 -23.98 -0.97 -20.75
N TRP A 473 -24.00 -0.36 -19.56
CA TRP A 473 -23.25 -0.90 -18.43
C TRP A 473 -23.72 -2.28 -18.02
N VAL A 474 -25.03 -2.51 -17.99
CA VAL A 474 -25.63 -3.81 -17.60
C VAL A 474 -25.35 -4.88 -18.65
N ASN A 475 -25.45 -4.56 -19.94
CA ASN A 475 -25.36 -5.55 -21.02
C ASN A 475 -23.91 -5.77 -21.52
N ASP A 476 -23.12 -4.69 -21.64
CA ASP A 476 -21.84 -4.69 -22.33
C ASP A 476 -20.66 -4.40 -21.35
N GLY A 477 -20.96 -4.09 -20.09
CA GLY A 477 -19.99 -3.81 -19.04
C GLY A 477 -19.56 -2.36 -18.89
N VAL A 478 -18.90 -2.09 -17.75
CA VAL A 478 -18.52 -0.71 -17.34
C VAL A 478 -17.54 -0.06 -18.32
N PHE A 479 -16.63 -0.82 -18.92
CA PHE A 479 -15.62 -0.30 -19.85
C PHE A 479 -16.26 0.27 -21.11
N VAL A 480 -17.18 -0.48 -21.73
CA VAL A 480 -17.90 -0.05 -22.92
C VAL A 480 -18.74 1.19 -22.63
N MET A 481 -19.42 1.21 -21.51
CA MET A 481 -20.20 2.36 -21.05
C MET A 481 -19.31 3.61 -20.90
N LEU A 482 -18.20 3.51 -20.17
CA LEU A 482 -17.30 4.65 -19.96
C LEU A 482 -16.67 5.12 -21.27
N ARG A 483 -16.24 4.22 -22.15
CA ARG A 483 -15.69 4.58 -23.46
C ARG A 483 -16.73 5.31 -24.32
N ARG A 484 -17.97 4.87 -24.29
CA ARG A 484 -19.08 5.54 -25.00
C ARG A 484 -19.36 6.93 -24.41
N PHE A 485 -19.43 7.04 -23.07
CA PHE A 485 -19.59 8.32 -22.39
C PHE A 485 -18.49 9.31 -22.77
N LEU A 486 -17.23 8.88 -22.74
CA LEU A 486 -16.06 9.70 -23.08
C LEU A 486 -16.07 10.15 -24.55
N ALA A 487 -16.48 9.26 -25.46
CA ALA A 487 -16.61 9.60 -26.88
C ALA A 487 -17.74 10.61 -27.14
N ASP A 488 -18.90 10.42 -26.51
CA ASP A 488 -20.06 11.32 -26.65
C ASP A 488 -19.80 12.73 -26.08
N HIS A 489 -18.81 12.87 -25.17
CA HIS A 489 -18.41 14.14 -24.55
C HIS A 489 -17.06 14.68 -25.03
N GLY A 490 -16.53 14.13 -26.13
CA GLY A 490 -15.34 14.66 -26.82
C GLY A 490 -14.06 14.60 -25.99
N ILE A 491 -13.68 13.42 -25.47
CA ILE A 491 -12.42 13.27 -24.71
C ILE A 491 -11.19 13.74 -25.48
N ASP A 492 -11.22 13.62 -26.80
CA ASP A 492 -10.10 14.05 -27.67
C ASP A 492 -9.92 15.58 -27.66
N GLU A 493 -11.01 16.33 -27.40
CA GLU A 493 -10.96 17.79 -27.25
C GLU A 493 -10.31 18.21 -25.92
N LEU A 494 -10.28 17.35 -24.90
CA LEU A 494 -9.63 17.63 -23.61
C LEU A 494 -8.14 17.88 -23.78
N PHE A 495 -7.46 17.25 -24.75
CA PHE A 495 -6.04 17.45 -25.00
C PHE A 495 -5.71 18.88 -25.47
N SER A 496 -6.66 19.57 -26.05
CA SER A 496 -6.53 20.96 -26.55
C SER A 496 -7.24 21.99 -25.68
N ASP A 497 -7.85 21.61 -24.57
CA ASP A 497 -8.61 22.52 -23.70
C ASP A 497 -7.68 23.46 -22.93
N THR A 498 -7.58 24.70 -23.37
CA THR A 498 -6.76 25.74 -22.73
C THR A 498 -7.26 26.20 -21.35
N ARG A 499 -8.45 25.79 -20.94
CA ARG A 499 -9.03 26.09 -19.60
C ARG A 499 -8.45 25.17 -18.52
N LEU A 500 -7.93 24.02 -18.91
CA LEU A 500 -7.30 23.07 -17.99
C LEU A 500 -5.85 23.44 -17.73
N ALA A 501 -5.41 23.35 -16.49
CA ALA A 501 -4.04 23.63 -16.11
C ALA A 501 -3.04 22.60 -16.70
N ASN A 502 -3.50 21.37 -16.91
CA ASN A 502 -2.73 20.28 -17.52
C ASN A 502 -3.67 19.30 -18.23
N PRO A 503 -4.07 19.58 -19.47
CA PRO A 503 -5.04 18.76 -20.21
C PRO A 503 -4.54 17.33 -20.46
N GLU A 504 -3.26 17.14 -20.76
CA GLU A 504 -2.67 15.81 -20.99
C GLU A 504 -2.75 14.93 -19.74
N ARG A 505 -2.49 15.50 -18.56
CA ARG A 505 -2.62 14.81 -17.28
C ARG A 505 -4.06 14.39 -17.01
N THR A 506 -5.01 15.30 -17.22
CA THR A 506 -6.43 15.03 -17.03
C THR A 506 -6.88 13.87 -17.92
N ALA A 507 -6.54 13.90 -19.19
CA ALA A 507 -6.88 12.82 -20.12
C ALA A 507 -6.21 11.48 -19.74
N SER A 508 -4.92 11.51 -19.37
CA SER A 508 -4.20 10.31 -18.92
C SER A 508 -4.82 9.70 -17.66
N ASN A 509 -5.18 10.52 -16.66
CA ASN A 509 -5.84 10.07 -15.43
C ASN A 509 -7.21 9.44 -15.73
N ILE A 510 -8.02 10.05 -16.59
CA ILE A 510 -9.35 9.53 -16.99
C ILE A 510 -9.20 8.15 -17.66
N LEU A 511 -8.29 8.03 -18.63
CA LEU A 511 -8.06 6.78 -19.34
C LEU A 511 -7.55 5.68 -18.39
N GLN A 512 -6.59 6.00 -17.52
CA GLN A 512 -6.08 5.06 -16.52
C GLN A 512 -7.16 4.64 -15.53
N LEU A 513 -8.00 5.56 -15.04
CA LEU A 513 -9.14 5.25 -14.17
C LEU A 513 -10.12 4.29 -14.85
N THR A 514 -10.43 4.54 -16.12
CA THR A 514 -11.33 3.68 -16.92
C THR A 514 -10.78 2.24 -17.01
N GLU A 515 -9.47 2.09 -17.26
CA GLU A 515 -8.82 0.77 -17.31
C GLU A 515 -8.84 0.07 -15.94
N ILE A 516 -8.56 0.79 -14.87
CA ILE A 516 -8.52 0.22 -13.52
C ILE A 516 -9.93 -0.20 -13.05
N VAL A 517 -10.94 0.64 -13.30
CA VAL A 517 -12.34 0.33 -13.00
C VAL A 517 -12.77 -0.95 -13.73
N HIS A 518 -12.42 -1.08 -15.01
CA HIS A 518 -12.68 -2.29 -15.79
C HIS A 518 -11.96 -3.51 -15.20
N LYS A 519 -10.66 -3.41 -14.97
CA LYS A 519 -9.85 -4.51 -14.42
C LYS A 519 -10.36 -5.01 -13.07
N VAL A 520 -10.84 -4.10 -12.22
CA VAL A 520 -11.41 -4.47 -10.91
C VAL A 520 -12.79 -5.10 -11.06
N SER A 521 -13.63 -4.56 -11.96
CA SER A 521 -14.93 -5.16 -12.27
C SER A 521 -14.78 -6.62 -12.71
N GLU A 522 -13.87 -6.88 -13.66
CA GLU A 522 -13.61 -8.23 -14.19
C GLU A 522 -13.00 -9.17 -13.14
N ARG A 523 -11.92 -8.72 -12.47
CA ARG A 523 -11.22 -9.56 -11.49
C ARG A 523 -12.07 -9.93 -10.28
N ARG A 524 -12.86 -8.98 -9.78
CA ARG A 524 -13.64 -9.15 -8.54
C ARG A 524 -15.10 -9.47 -8.81
N ARG A 525 -15.51 -9.46 -10.08
CA ARG A 525 -16.90 -9.66 -10.51
C ARG A 525 -17.88 -8.77 -9.73
N TYR A 526 -17.48 -7.52 -9.51
CA TYR A 526 -18.28 -6.55 -8.79
C TYR A 526 -19.48 -6.12 -9.64
N ASP A 527 -20.66 -6.06 -9.01
CA ASP A 527 -21.80 -5.38 -9.58
C ASP A 527 -21.60 -3.85 -9.57
N ALA A 528 -22.53 -3.10 -10.16
CA ALA A 528 -22.39 -1.66 -10.27
C ALA A 528 -22.31 -0.94 -8.91
N ARG A 529 -22.99 -1.44 -7.88
CA ARG A 529 -22.97 -0.86 -6.53
C ARG A 529 -21.66 -1.17 -5.81
N GLU A 530 -21.20 -2.39 -5.89
CA GLU A 530 -19.93 -2.81 -5.31
C GLU A 530 -18.76 -2.06 -5.94
N LEU A 531 -18.80 -1.87 -7.26
CA LEU A 531 -17.79 -1.12 -7.99
C LEU A 531 -17.77 0.36 -7.59
N LEU A 532 -18.93 0.98 -7.41
CA LEU A 532 -19.05 2.34 -6.89
C LEU A 532 -18.54 2.45 -5.45
N GLN A 533 -18.86 1.50 -4.58
CA GLN A 533 -18.35 1.47 -3.22
C GLN A 533 -16.82 1.30 -3.18
N TRP A 534 -16.29 0.45 -4.04
CA TRP A 534 -14.85 0.27 -4.16
C TRP A 534 -14.15 1.56 -4.62
N LEU A 535 -14.66 2.22 -5.67
CA LEU A 535 -14.10 3.48 -6.15
C LEU A 535 -14.17 4.57 -5.06
N LYS A 536 -15.29 4.64 -4.33
CA LYS A 536 -15.48 5.57 -3.21
C LYS A 536 -14.46 5.31 -2.09
N LYS A 537 -14.23 4.06 -1.72
CA LYS A 537 -13.20 3.67 -0.74
C LYS A 537 -11.79 4.07 -1.19
N GLY A 538 -11.50 3.96 -2.49
CA GLY A 538 -10.25 4.46 -3.06
C GLY A 538 -10.08 5.96 -2.86
N ILE A 539 -11.12 6.74 -3.20
CA ILE A 539 -11.17 8.21 -3.07
C ILE A 539 -11.07 8.65 -1.60
N ASP A 540 -11.71 7.92 -0.68
CA ASP A 540 -11.69 8.20 0.76
C ASP A 540 -10.36 7.74 1.44
N GLY A 541 -9.43 7.14 0.68
CA GLY A 541 -8.10 6.76 1.16
C GLY A 541 -8.07 5.44 1.93
N GLU A 542 -9.14 4.63 1.89
CA GLU A 542 -9.19 3.32 2.53
C GLU A 542 -8.39 2.25 1.76
N ILE A 543 -8.23 2.42 0.44
CA ILE A 543 -7.39 1.56 -0.41
C ILE A 543 -6.01 2.20 -0.49
N ARG A 544 -5.02 1.65 0.19
CA ARG A 544 -3.69 2.28 0.31
C ARG A 544 -2.60 1.64 -0.57
N ASP A 545 -2.73 0.38 -0.95
CA ASP A 545 -1.66 -0.39 -1.59
C ASP A 545 -2.01 -0.77 -3.03
N GLY A 546 -1.00 -0.67 -3.90
CA GLY A 546 -1.01 -1.08 -5.29
C GLY A 546 -0.32 -0.07 -6.20
N ASP A 547 0.83 -0.45 -6.77
CA ASP A 547 1.54 0.38 -7.77
C ASP A 547 0.66 0.69 -8.98
N GLU A 548 -0.36 -0.13 -9.23
CA GLU A 548 -1.35 0.07 -10.30
C GLU A 548 -2.23 1.31 -10.08
N TYR A 549 -2.34 1.81 -8.82
CA TYR A 549 -3.12 3.01 -8.45
C TYR A 549 -2.28 4.28 -8.41
N GLN A 550 -1.01 4.22 -8.81
CA GLN A 550 -0.17 5.39 -9.01
C GLN A 550 -0.50 6.03 -10.36
N GLN A 551 -0.48 7.36 -10.40
CA GLN A 551 -0.66 8.09 -11.65
C GLN A 551 0.48 7.74 -12.61
N ARG A 552 0.14 7.40 -13.86
CA ARG A 552 1.14 7.18 -14.92
C ARG A 552 1.94 8.43 -15.15
N ILE A 553 3.24 8.25 -15.36
CA ILE A 553 4.13 9.35 -15.74
C ILE A 553 3.84 9.67 -17.21
N GLU A 554 3.56 10.94 -17.51
CA GLU A 554 3.45 11.44 -18.88
C GLU A 554 4.83 11.43 -19.54
N SER A 555 4.90 11.55 -20.88
CA SER A 555 6.18 11.61 -21.59
C SER A 555 6.92 12.90 -21.21
N ASP A 556 7.89 12.77 -20.34
CA ASP A 556 8.58 13.87 -19.65
C ASP A 556 9.79 14.42 -20.39
N GLU A 557 9.86 14.25 -21.69
CA GLU A 557 11.04 14.64 -22.47
C GLU A 557 11.36 16.15 -22.44
N ALA A 558 10.41 16.98 -21.98
CA ALA A 558 10.56 18.42 -21.99
C ALA A 558 10.26 19.12 -20.66
N ALA A 559 10.27 18.42 -19.52
CA ALA A 559 9.90 18.98 -18.22
C ALA A 559 11.01 18.89 -17.15
N VAL A 560 11.04 19.86 -16.22
CA VAL A 560 11.86 19.78 -14.98
C VAL A 560 11.35 18.64 -14.12
N ARG A 561 12.24 17.73 -13.72
CA ARG A 561 11.91 16.56 -12.91
C ARG A 561 12.05 16.86 -11.44
N ILE A 562 10.94 16.81 -10.69
CA ILE A 562 10.91 16.99 -9.25
C ILE A 562 10.78 15.61 -8.60
N VAL A 563 11.74 15.25 -7.75
CA VAL A 563 11.81 13.91 -7.18
C VAL A 563 12.26 13.95 -5.73
N THR A 564 11.76 13.04 -4.88
CA THR A 564 12.29 12.94 -3.52
C THR A 564 13.68 12.31 -3.53
N ILE A 565 14.56 12.72 -2.59
CA ILE A 565 15.93 12.19 -2.49
C ILE A 565 15.93 10.66 -2.47
N HIS A 566 15.00 10.04 -1.75
CA HIS A 566 14.87 8.57 -1.69
C HIS A 566 14.60 7.94 -3.06
N LYS A 567 13.67 8.51 -3.83
CA LYS A 567 13.33 8.01 -5.17
C LYS A 567 14.35 8.37 -6.24
N SER A 568 15.20 9.36 -5.97
CA SER A 568 16.30 9.72 -6.88
C SER A 568 17.45 8.70 -6.84
N LYS A 569 17.44 7.77 -5.88
CA LYS A 569 18.44 6.72 -5.81
C LYS A 569 18.39 5.86 -7.09
N GLY A 570 19.55 5.59 -7.69
CA GLY A 570 19.63 4.93 -9.00
C GLY A 570 19.49 5.86 -10.22
N LEU A 571 18.91 7.06 -10.05
CA LEU A 571 18.74 8.03 -11.15
C LEU A 571 19.91 9.02 -11.23
N GLU A 572 20.04 9.69 -12.40
CA GLU A 572 20.99 10.78 -12.62
C GLU A 572 20.33 11.94 -13.38
N TYR A 573 20.81 13.16 -13.14
CA TYR A 573 20.35 14.39 -13.77
C TYR A 573 21.54 15.25 -14.18
N ASN A 574 21.45 15.93 -15.30
CA ASN A 574 22.55 16.79 -15.77
C ASN A 574 22.81 17.93 -14.77
N ILE A 575 21.77 18.59 -14.33
CA ILE A 575 21.83 19.67 -13.35
C ILE A 575 20.90 19.32 -12.18
N VAL A 576 21.42 19.27 -10.98
CA VAL A 576 20.64 19.05 -9.76
C VAL A 576 20.42 20.36 -9.02
N LEU A 577 19.18 20.66 -8.65
CA LEU A 577 18.82 21.69 -7.70
C LEU A 577 18.29 21.05 -6.42
N ALA A 578 18.90 21.38 -5.29
CA ALA A 578 18.55 20.84 -3.98
C ALA A 578 18.19 21.98 -3.01
N PRO A 579 16.93 22.44 -2.99
CA PRO A 579 16.53 23.64 -2.28
C PRO A 579 16.37 23.48 -0.76
N ASN A 580 16.36 22.28 -0.21
CA ASN A 580 16.03 22.05 1.19
C ASN A 580 16.90 20.94 1.83
N LEU A 581 18.22 21.05 1.72
CA LEU A 581 19.15 20.11 2.37
C LEU A 581 19.51 20.49 3.83
N ASP A 582 18.91 21.56 4.36
CA ASP A 582 19.11 22.06 5.72
C ASP A 582 18.24 21.32 6.77
N PHE A 583 18.15 19.98 6.66
CA PHE A 583 17.36 19.18 7.58
C PHE A 583 18.07 18.93 8.92
N LEU A 584 17.24 18.75 9.96
CA LEU A 584 17.68 18.49 11.33
C LEU A 584 17.59 16.99 11.64
N ALA A 585 18.46 16.51 12.52
CA ALA A 585 18.38 15.19 13.12
C ALA A 585 17.06 14.99 13.86
N LYS A 586 16.64 16.02 14.60
CA LYS A 586 15.35 16.04 15.30
C LYS A 586 14.57 17.28 14.91
N ARG A 587 13.29 17.10 14.52
CA ARG A 587 12.38 18.23 14.34
C ARG A 587 11.85 18.68 15.69
N PRO A 588 11.68 19.99 15.94
CA PRO A 588 11.20 20.50 17.22
C PRO A 588 9.86 19.92 17.70
N ASN A 589 9.03 19.44 16.77
CA ASN A 589 7.69 18.94 17.04
C ASN A 589 7.55 17.41 16.85
N ASP A 590 8.66 16.68 16.75
CA ASP A 590 8.59 15.22 16.63
C ASP A 590 8.11 14.63 17.95
N LYS A 591 6.92 14.02 17.92
CA LYS A 591 6.31 13.37 19.08
C LYS A 591 6.95 12.03 19.41
N THR A 592 7.45 11.34 18.40
CA THR A 592 8.09 10.03 18.51
C THR A 592 9.42 10.02 17.77
N ILE A 593 10.36 9.24 18.26
CA ILE A 593 11.65 8.96 17.60
C ILE A 593 11.80 7.44 17.47
N SER A 594 12.28 7.02 16.30
CA SER A 594 12.69 5.62 16.09
C SER A 594 14.20 5.53 16.17
N TYR A 595 14.71 4.54 16.91
CA TYR A 595 16.14 4.26 17.03
C TYR A 595 16.37 2.75 17.06
N ARG A 596 17.58 2.33 16.69
CA ARG A 596 18.06 0.96 16.89
C ARG A 596 18.78 0.89 18.23
N ASP A 597 18.37 -0.05 19.08
CA ASP A 597 19.00 -0.24 20.37
C ASP A 597 20.33 -1.02 20.19
N PRO A 598 21.47 -0.51 20.71
CA PRO A 598 22.74 -1.19 20.60
C PRO A 598 22.79 -2.55 21.31
N ALA A 599 21.98 -2.74 22.38
CA ALA A 599 22.03 -3.93 23.20
C ALA A 599 21.43 -5.17 22.53
N ASP A 600 20.26 -5.02 21.88
CA ASP A 600 19.54 -6.14 21.24
C ASP A 600 19.43 -6.02 19.71
N SER A 601 19.91 -4.90 19.17
CA SER A 601 19.88 -4.62 17.74
C SER A 601 18.47 -4.53 17.13
N GLN A 602 17.44 -4.27 17.94
CA GLN A 602 16.07 -4.08 17.47
C GLN A 602 15.76 -2.59 17.24
N TYR A 603 14.79 -2.32 16.34
CA TYR A 603 14.29 -0.97 16.12
C TYR A 603 13.09 -0.69 17.00
N TYR A 604 13.19 0.36 17.81
CA TYR A 604 12.13 0.82 18.70
C TYR A 604 11.62 2.19 18.29
N THR A 605 10.32 2.42 18.51
CA THR A 605 9.69 3.75 18.38
C THR A 605 9.17 4.16 19.75
N VAL A 606 9.61 5.31 20.23
CA VAL A 606 9.32 5.81 21.58
C VAL A 606 8.81 7.25 21.50
N GLU A 607 7.88 7.61 22.39
CA GLU A 607 7.51 9.01 22.63
C GLU A 607 8.72 9.79 23.13
N THR A 608 8.99 10.96 22.53
CA THR A 608 10.20 11.77 22.82
C THR A 608 10.31 12.15 24.30
N ASP A 609 9.20 12.38 24.98
CA ASP A 609 9.15 12.75 26.39
C ASP A 609 9.24 11.57 27.37
N LEU A 610 9.16 10.35 26.86
CA LEU A 610 9.35 9.11 27.62
C LEU A 610 10.74 8.49 27.46
N MET A 611 11.56 9.01 26.54
CA MET A 611 12.90 8.50 26.27
C MET A 611 13.87 8.82 27.39
N SER A 612 14.78 7.88 27.68
CA SER A 612 16.00 8.14 28.46
C SER A 612 16.94 9.08 27.69
N ASN A 613 17.93 9.63 28.36
CA ASN A 613 18.93 10.47 27.69
C ASN A 613 19.72 9.66 26.65
N ASP A 614 20.13 8.44 26.99
CA ASP A 614 20.86 7.56 26.07
C ASP A 614 20.04 7.24 24.81
N GLN A 615 18.75 6.94 24.96
CA GLN A 615 17.84 6.71 23.83
C GLN A 615 17.69 7.94 22.93
N LYS A 616 17.64 9.14 23.53
CA LYS A 616 17.63 10.41 22.77
C LYS A 616 18.92 10.59 22.00
N ASP A 617 20.05 10.37 22.66
CA ASP A 617 21.37 10.53 22.05
C ASP A 617 21.58 9.52 20.90
N TRP A 618 21.17 8.27 21.08
CA TRP A 618 21.19 7.26 19.99
C TRP A 618 20.29 7.63 18.83
N GLY A 619 19.06 8.07 19.13
CA GLY A 619 18.11 8.48 18.10
C GLY A 619 18.58 9.71 17.33
N GLU A 620 19.15 10.69 17.99
CA GLU A 620 19.69 11.90 17.37
C GLU A 620 20.94 11.60 16.54
N LEU A 621 21.86 10.75 17.06
CA LEU A 621 23.04 10.33 16.32
C LEU A 621 22.68 9.56 15.05
N GLN A 622 21.79 8.56 15.15
CA GLN A 622 21.37 7.75 14.01
C GLN A 622 20.64 8.58 12.94
N ALA A 623 19.82 9.53 13.38
CA ALA A 623 19.17 10.48 12.47
C ALA A 623 20.17 11.42 11.79
N GLU A 624 21.21 11.87 12.49
CA GLU A 624 22.29 12.67 11.91
C GLU A 624 23.10 11.85 10.88
N GLN A 625 23.44 10.60 11.19
CA GLN A 625 24.10 9.68 10.27
C GLN A 625 23.27 9.48 8.99
N GLU A 626 21.96 9.26 9.09
CA GLU A 626 21.06 9.16 7.94
C GLU A 626 20.98 10.46 7.14
N ASN A 627 20.86 11.62 7.81
CA ASN A 627 20.83 12.92 7.14
C ASN A 627 22.09 13.17 6.32
N ARG A 628 23.26 12.80 6.81
CA ARG A 628 24.54 12.95 6.09
C ARG A 628 24.61 12.05 4.87
N ARG A 629 24.08 10.81 4.97
CA ARG A 629 23.94 9.93 3.80
C ARG A 629 22.93 10.47 2.79
N LEU A 630 21.82 11.07 3.24
CA LEU A 630 20.86 11.74 2.35
C LEU A 630 21.49 12.92 1.58
N LEU A 631 22.36 13.73 2.25
CA LEU A 631 23.14 14.77 1.58
C LEU A 631 24.05 14.18 0.50
N TYR A 632 24.75 13.10 0.84
CA TYR A 632 25.61 12.39 -0.13
C TYR A 632 24.82 11.88 -1.34
N VAL A 633 23.70 11.21 -1.11
CA VAL A 633 22.83 10.74 -2.20
C VAL A 633 22.35 11.90 -3.05
N ALA A 634 21.88 13.00 -2.45
CA ALA A 634 21.37 14.14 -3.20
C ALA A 634 22.42 14.78 -4.12
N VAL A 635 23.62 15.04 -3.61
CA VAL A 635 24.68 15.70 -4.38
C VAL A 635 25.20 14.77 -5.48
N THR A 636 25.32 13.46 -5.20
CA THR A 636 25.84 12.49 -6.16
C THR A 636 24.84 12.08 -7.27
N ARG A 637 23.64 12.68 -7.32
CA ARG A 637 22.71 12.53 -8.47
C ARG A 637 23.08 13.40 -9.66
N ALA A 638 23.91 14.43 -9.47
CA ALA A 638 24.33 15.34 -10.52
C ALA A 638 25.40 14.72 -11.41
N SER A 639 25.27 14.92 -12.74
CA SER A 639 26.31 14.55 -13.68
C SER A 639 27.17 15.75 -14.12
N MET A 640 26.64 16.99 -14.15
CA MET A 640 27.36 18.17 -14.63
C MET A 640 27.49 19.25 -13.55
N ALA A 641 26.41 19.60 -12.87
CA ALA A 641 26.40 20.66 -11.86
C ALA A 641 25.36 20.39 -10.75
N CYS A 642 25.67 20.88 -9.55
CA CYS A 642 24.77 20.81 -8.39
C CYS A 642 24.65 22.17 -7.71
N PHE A 643 23.40 22.62 -7.49
CA PHE A 643 23.06 23.86 -6.80
C PHE A 643 22.32 23.54 -5.49
N ILE A 644 22.93 23.86 -4.37
CA ILE A 644 22.37 23.66 -3.03
C ILE A 644 21.90 25.01 -2.50
N LEU A 645 20.62 25.10 -2.13
CA LEU A 645 20.08 26.28 -1.49
C LEU A 645 19.66 25.97 -0.06
N ALA A 646 20.03 26.84 0.87
CA ALA A 646 19.72 26.70 2.28
C ALA A 646 19.11 27.98 2.85
N SER A 647 18.19 27.82 3.84
CA SER A 647 17.75 28.98 4.63
C SER A 647 18.55 29.06 5.92
N THR A 648 19.24 30.18 6.14
CA THR A 648 20.06 30.39 7.35
C THR A 648 19.23 30.67 8.61
N ALA A 649 17.89 30.80 8.48
CA ALA A 649 17.00 30.93 9.63
C ALA A 649 16.98 29.66 10.49
N ASN A 650 16.89 29.81 11.78
CA ASN A 650 16.73 28.88 12.89
C ASN A 650 17.29 27.43 12.76
N ASN A 651 16.98 26.70 11.70
CA ASN A 651 17.34 25.29 11.57
C ASN A 651 18.75 25.07 10.97
N TYR A 652 19.19 25.95 10.09
CA TYR A 652 20.45 25.80 9.38
C TYR A 652 21.66 25.64 10.31
N LYS A 653 21.70 26.40 11.41
CA LYS A 653 22.81 26.36 12.37
C LYS A 653 23.05 25.00 13.02
N LYS A 654 22.01 24.16 13.06
CA LYS A 654 22.02 22.81 13.64
C LYS A 654 21.93 21.71 12.58
N SER A 655 21.97 22.05 11.29
CA SER A 655 21.82 21.08 10.21
C SER A 655 23.13 20.39 9.86
N SER A 656 23.04 19.16 9.37
CA SER A 656 24.17 18.41 8.81
C SER A 656 24.86 19.18 7.68
N LEU A 657 24.10 19.93 6.86
CA LEU A 657 24.67 20.79 5.83
C LEU A 657 25.61 21.86 6.42
N ARG A 658 25.23 22.53 7.52
CA ARG A 658 26.09 23.53 8.18
C ARG A 658 27.36 22.92 8.73
N TYR A 659 27.29 21.70 9.26
CA TYR A 659 28.49 20.97 9.71
C TYR A 659 29.49 20.80 8.56
N LEU A 660 29.09 20.29 7.41
CA LEU A 660 29.93 20.10 6.23
C LEU A 660 30.45 21.46 5.72
N MET A 661 29.59 22.50 5.67
CA MET A 661 30.00 23.86 5.27
C MET A 661 31.09 24.45 6.17
N ASN A 662 31.00 24.29 7.49
CA ASN A 662 32.02 24.73 8.42
C ASN A 662 33.36 24.02 8.18
N GLN A 663 33.33 22.74 7.82
CA GLN A 663 34.54 22.00 7.48
C GLN A 663 35.21 22.52 6.21
N ILE A 664 34.39 22.87 5.18
CA ILE A 664 34.88 23.43 3.91
C ILE A 664 35.48 24.83 4.12
N LEU A 665 34.82 25.71 4.86
CA LEU A 665 35.28 27.10 5.11
C LEU A 665 36.64 27.15 5.83
N SER A 666 37.08 26.03 6.42
CA SER A 666 38.38 25.92 7.08
C SER A 666 39.49 25.35 6.15
N VAL A 667 39.20 25.06 4.89
CA VAL A 667 40.16 24.58 3.87
C VAL A 667 40.43 25.70 2.85
N PRO A 668 41.63 25.82 2.25
CA PRO A 668 41.88 26.74 1.17
C PRO A 668 40.83 26.63 0.07
N SER A 669 40.20 27.73 -0.31
CA SER A 669 39.11 27.71 -1.31
C SER A 669 39.66 27.39 -2.70
N GLN A 670 38.91 26.56 -3.43
CA GLN A 670 39.06 26.33 -4.86
C GLN A 670 37.79 26.83 -5.57
N PRO A 671 37.70 28.14 -5.83
CA PRO A 671 36.49 28.78 -6.32
C PRO A 671 36.04 28.25 -7.69
N ASP A 672 36.97 27.68 -8.47
CA ASP A 672 36.69 27.11 -9.79
C ASP A 672 35.92 25.77 -9.68
N LEU A 673 36.02 25.07 -8.54
CA LEU A 673 35.37 23.79 -8.31
C LEU A 673 34.20 23.88 -7.35
N LEU A 674 34.33 24.64 -6.28
CA LEU A 674 33.34 24.75 -5.20
C LEU A 674 33.20 26.22 -4.78
N ASP A 675 32.00 26.76 -4.86
CA ASP A 675 31.64 28.09 -4.38
C ASP A 675 30.69 27.98 -3.15
N PRO A 676 31.23 28.03 -1.93
CA PRO A 676 30.45 27.87 -0.71
C PRO A 676 29.65 29.12 -0.30
N ASP A 677 29.98 30.26 -0.88
CA ASP A 677 29.33 31.54 -0.60
C ASP A 677 28.59 32.12 -1.81
N TRP A 678 28.29 31.27 -2.78
CA TRP A 678 27.58 31.67 -3.98
C TRP A 678 26.17 32.21 -3.64
N GLY A 679 26.09 33.54 -3.47
CA GLY A 679 24.84 34.25 -3.20
C GLY A 679 24.25 34.81 -4.49
N ILE A 680 22.96 34.66 -4.66
CA ILE A 680 22.19 35.40 -5.64
C ILE A 680 21.64 36.63 -4.96
N ASN A 681 21.94 37.84 -5.48
CA ASN A 681 21.24 39.06 -5.04
C ASN A 681 19.76 38.93 -5.47
N VAL A 682 18.92 38.55 -4.50
CA VAL A 682 17.50 38.34 -4.71
C VAL A 682 16.64 39.59 -4.62
N ASP A 683 17.20 40.69 -4.14
CA ASP A 683 16.41 41.89 -3.80
C ASP A 683 16.01 42.69 -5.04
N SER A 684 16.90 42.79 -6.01
CA SER A 684 16.70 43.61 -7.24
C SER A 684 16.23 42.80 -8.46
N ARG A 685 16.35 41.46 -8.45
CA ARG A 685 16.03 40.62 -9.62
C ARG A 685 14.64 40.01 -9.54
N ILE A 686 13.93 39.95 -10.65
CA ILE A 686 12.59 39.33 -10.77
C ILE A 686 12.72 38.08 -11.64
N PRO A 687 12.25 36.91 -11.20
CA PRO A 687 12.19 35.71 -12.05
C PRO A 687 11.25 35.98 -13.23
N LEU A 688 11.72 35.69 -14.44
CA LEU A 688 10.94 35.92 -15.67
C LEU A 688 10.20 34.63 -16.08
N PRO A 689 8.91 34.69 -16.43
CA PRO A 689 8.18 33.53 -16.93
C PRO A 689 8.74 33.08 -18.29
N MET A 690 8.68 31.81 -18.61
CA MET A 690 9.01 31.29 -19.92
C MET A 690 8.15 32.01 -20.96
N PRO A 691 8.68 32.42 -22.14
CA PRO A 691 7.85 32.88 -23.22
C PRO A 691 6.78 31.81 -23.46
N ALA A 692 5.55 32.24 -23.78
CA ALA A 692 4.58 31.31 -24.29
C ALA A 692 5.29 30.55 -25.42
N ALA A 693 5.54 29.28 -25.26
CA ALA A 693 6.09 28.48 -26.32
C ALA A 693 5.15 28.72 -27.49
N GLN A 694 5.63 29.38 -28.56
CA GLN A 694 5.12 29.02 -29.85
C GLN A 694 5.24 27.49 -29.79
N ALA A 695 4.12 26.83 -29.72
CA ALA A 695 4.05 25.40 -29.91
C ALA A 695 4.71 25.17 -31.26
N GLN A 696 6.02 25.02 -31.29
CA GLN A 696 6.64 24.20 -32.27
C GLN A 696 6.02 22.83 -31.96
N SER A 697 4.85 22.60 -32.57
CA SER A 697 4.51 21.28 -32.99
C SER A 697 5.73 20.84 -33.81
N VAL A 698 6.70 20.23 -33.15
CA VAL A 698 7.51 19.23 -33.81
C VAL A 698 6.43 18.28 -34.29
N ALA A 699 6.06 18.39 -35.58
CA ALA A 699 5.24 17.41 -36.23
C ALA A 699 5.98 16.10 -35.92
N ARG A 700 5.51 15.36 -34.88
CA ARG A 700 5.99 14.01 -34.67
C ARG A 700 5.58 13.31 -35.94
N VAL A 701 6.56 13.06 -36.82
CA VAL A 701 6.40 12.06 -37.87
C VAL A 701 6.21 10.77 -37.08
N TYR A 702 4.96 10.47 -36.79
CA TYR A 702 4.62 9.13 -36.30
C TYR A 702 5.09 8.21 -37.43
N ALA A 703 6.10 7.40 -37.16
CA ALA A 703 6.41 6.28 -38.01
C ALA A 703 5.08 5.53 -38.21
N GLU A 704 4.74 5.22 -39.44
CA GLU A 704 3.57 4.38 -39.74
C GLU A 704 3.61 3.19 -38.79
N ALA A 705 2.48 2.92 -38.13
CA ALA A 705 2.40 1.79 -37.23
C ALA A 705 2.93 0.55 -37.95
N PRO A 706 3.91 -0.17 -37.39
CA PRO A 706 4.49 -1.32 -38.07
C PRO A 706 3.35 -2.26 -38.42
N SER A 707 3.12 -2.47 -39.74
CA SER A 707 2.17 -3.48 -40.19
C SER A 707 2.78 -4.84 -39.81
N PHE A 708 2.22 -5.52 -38.82
CA PHE A 708 2.61 -6.88 -38.50
C PHE A 708 2.19 -7.80 -39.65
N LYS A 709 3.12 -8.10 -40.55
CA LYS A 709 2.94 -9.12 -41.58
C LYS A 709 3.21 -10.49 -40.93
N GLY A 710 2.15 -11.23 -40.62
CA GLY A 710 2.22 -12.57 -40.03
C GLY A 710 1.50 -12.69 -38.70
N ASN A 711 1.07 -13.88 -38.34
CA ASN A 711 0.46 -14.23 -37.05
C ASN A 711 1.53 -14.21 -35.95
N LEU A 712 1.99 -13.01 -35.53
CA LEU A 712 2.85 -12.85 -34.35
C LEU A 712 2.12 -13.13 -33.03
N LEU A 713 0.80 -13.01 -33.03
CA LEU A 713 -0.04 -13.45 -31.93
C LEU A 713 -0.37 -14.93 -32.16
N GLN A 714 0.01 -15.78 -31.23
CA GLN A 714 -0.45 -17.16 -31.23
C GLN A 714 -1.95 -17.15 -30.83
N PRO A 715 -2.89 -17.27 -31.77
CA PRO A 715 -4.32 -17.10 -31.48
C PRO A 715 -4.88 -18.22 -30.59
N LEU A 716 -4.10 -19.32 -30.42
CA LEU A 716 -4.47 -20.47 -29.61
C LEU A 716 -4.14 -20.26 -28.12
N TRP A 717 -3.12 -19.41 -27.79
CA TRP A 717 -2.69 -19.21 -26.42
C TRP A 717 -3.65 -18.28 -25.68
N ARG A 718 -4.35 -18.79 -24.68
CA ARG A 718 -5.29 -18.04 -23.87
C ARG A 718 -5.45 -18.62 -22.47
N ARG A 719 -5.90 -17.81 -21.55
CA ARG A 719 -6.39 -18.25 -20.26
C ARG A 719 -7.85 -18.69 -20.44
N THR A 720 -8.17 -19.90 -20.07
CA THR A 720 -9.52 -20.47 -20.19
C THR A 720 -9.97 -21.11 -18.90
N SER A 721 -11.27 -21.20 -18.70
CA SER A 721 -11.90 -21.88 -17.57
C SER A 721 -12.89 -22.94 -18.06
N TYR A 722 -13.42 -23.73 -17.13
CA TYR A 722 -14.49 -24.66 -17.42
C TYR A 722 -15.65 -24.01 -18.21
N SER A 723 -16.10 -22.79 -17.76
CA SER A 723 -17.19 -22.08 -18.44
C SER A 723 -16.84 -21.61 -19.86
N GLY A 724 -15.56 -21.37 -20.15
CA GLY A 724 -15.10 -21.09 -21.52
C GLY A 724 -15.12 -22.28 -22.45
N LEU A 725 -15.08 -23.48 -21.89
CA LEU A 725 -15.18 -24.76 -22.66
C LEU A 725 -16.61 -25.23 -22.84
N SER A 726 -17.50 -24.93 -21.89
CA SER A 726 -18.89 -25.38 -21.92
C SER A 726 -19.72 -24.63 -22.94
N PRO A 727 -20.65 -25.32 -23.66
CA PRO A 727 -21.68 -24.68 -24.48
C PRO A 727 -22.58 -23.77 -23.63
N ASP A 728 -23.22 -22.77 -24.26
CA ASP A 728 -24.21 -21.92 -23.58
C ASP A 728 -25.51 -22.73 -23.39
N HIS A 729 -25.99 -22.78 -22.16
CA HIS A 729 -27.19 -23.53 -21.81
C HIS A 729 -28.39 -22.61 -21.57
N ALA A 730 -29.53 -22.92 -22.18
CA ALA A 730 -30.81 -22.28 -21.88
C ALA A 730 -31.47 -23.02 -20.72
N SER A 731 -31.88 -22.34 -19.69
CA SER A 731 -32.63 -22.92 -18.57
C SER A 731 -34.05 -23.27 -19.05
N PRO A 732 -34.55 -24.52 -18.84
CA PRO A 732 -35.91 -24.88 -19.20
C PRO A 732 -36.95 -24.07 -18.39
N PRO A 733 -38.17 -23.85 -18.96
CA PRO A 733 -39.25 -23.20 -18.23
C PRO A 733 -39.76 -24.12 -17.11
N VAL A 734 -39.86 -23.60 -15.90
CA VAL A 734 -40.30 -24.35 -14.71
C VAL A 734 -41.76 -24.04 -14.42
N THR A 735 -42.61 -25.05 -14.25
CA THR A 735 -44.01 -24.94 -13.79
C THR A 735 -44.06 -24.46 -12.36
N ARG A 736 -44.96 -23.52 -12.04
CA ARG A 736 -45.17 -23.00 -10.68
C ARG A 736 -46.11 -23.89 -9.88
N ALA A 737 -45.75 -24.15 -8.62
CA ALA A 737 -46.61 -24.85 -7.68
C ALA A 737 -47.69 -23.91 -7.12
N GLU A 738 -48.90 -24.42 -6.84
CA GLU A 738 -50.02 -23.66 -6.28
C GLU A 738 -50.00 -23.54 -4.74
N GLY A 739 -49.02 -24.20 -4.04
CA GLY A 739 -48.86 -24.18 -2.59
C GLY A 739 -47.57 -24.84 -2.15
N PHE A 740 -47.16 -24.57 -0.91
CA PHE A 740 -45.95 -25.11 -0.29
C PHE A 740 -46.33 -25.91 0.98
N ASP A 741 -45.56 -26.94 1.27
CA ASP A 741 -45.79 -27.86 2.38
C ASP A 741 -45.32 -27.23 3.74
N SER A 742 -44.46 -26.21 3.67
CA SER A 742 -43.94 -25.51 4.86
C SER A 742 -43.50 -24.07 4.53
N SER A 743 -43.37 -23.22 5.55
CA SER A 743 -42.81 -21.88 5.42
C SER A 743 -41.35 -21.91 4.92
N TYR A 744 -40.59 -22.93 5.25
CA TYR A 744 -39.25 -23.16 4.75
C TYR A 744 -39.23 -23.48 3.24
N ASP A 745 -40.17 -24.29 2.75
CA ASP A 745 -40.28 -24.57 1.32
C ASP A 745 -40.69 -23.30 0.54
N GLU A 746 -41.64 -22.51 1.06
CA GLU A 746 -41.99 -21.23 0.47
C GLU A 746 -40.77 -20.30 0.43
N PHE A 747 -39.97 -20.27 1.48
CA PHE A 747 -38.75 -19.47 1.52
C PHE A 747 -37.75 -19.90 0.44
N VAL A 748 -37.39 -21.21 0.40
CA VAL A 748 -36.35 -21.75 -0.48
C VAL A 748 -36.74 -21.69 -1.96
N PHE A 749 -37.99 -21.99 -2.30
CA PHE A 749 -38.42 -22.09 -3.69
C PHE A 749 -38.98 -20.80 -4.27
N ARG A 750 -39.54 -19.92 -3.43
CA ARG A 750 -40.20 -18.67 -3.86
C ARG A 750 -39.53 -17.38 -3.38
N THR A 751 -39.20 -17.29 -2.11
CA THR A 751 -38.67 -16.05 -1.50
C THR A 751 -37.22 -15.80 -1.91
N ILE A 752 -36.37 -16.85 -1.93
CA ILE A 752 -35.00 -16.77 -2.45
C ILE A 752 -35.06 -16.60 -3.97
N ARG A 753 -34.67 -15.43 -4.46
CA ARG A 753 -34.66 -15.12 -5.90
C ARG A 753 -33.81 -16.13 -6.67
N ARG A 754 -34.17 -16.38 -7.93
CA ARG A 754 -33.38 -17.23 -8.86
C ARG A 754 -32.26 -16.39 -9.47
N GLY A 755 -31.15 -17.03 -9.84
CA GLY A 755 -30.03 -16.43 -10.57
C GLY A 755 -28.75 -16.20 -9.78
N ALA A 756 -27.77 -15.61 -10.44
CA ALA A 756 -26.40 -15.46 -9.95
C ALA A 756 -26.27 -14.71 -8.61
N HIS A 757 -27.17 -13.77 -8.33
CA HIS A 757 -27.17 -13.03 -7.07
C HIS A 757 -27.37 -13.95 -5.85
N THR A 758 -28.29 -14.87 -5.92
CA THR A 758 -28.50 -15.88 -4.86
C THR A 758 -27.35 -16.86 -4.79
N GLY A 759 -26.78 -17.28 -5.93
CA GLY A 759 -25.57 -18.08 -5.96
C GLY A 759 -24.46 -17.40 -5.16
N ASN A 760 -24.13 -16.15 -5.49
CA ASN A 760 -23.11 -15.37 -4.79
C ASN A 760 -23.38 -15.23 -3.29
N LEU A 761 -24.64 -15.05 -2.89
CA LEU A 761 -25.02 -14.96 -1.48
C LEU A 761 -24.74 -16.28 -0.74
N ILE A 762 -25.13 -17.40 -1.32
CA ILE A 762 -24.92 -18.75 -0.73
C ILE A 762 -23.42 -19.06 -0.65
N HIS A 763 -22.66 -18.87 -1.73
CA HIS A 763 -21.22 -19.07 -1.74
C HIS A 763 -20.52 -18.21 -0.69
N TYR A 764 -20.87 -16.91 -0.60
CA TYR A 764 -20.31 -16.00 0.42
C TYR A 764 -20.57 -16.49 1.86
N ILE A 765 -21.78 -17.02 2.13
CA ILE A 765 -22.15 -17.53 3.45
C ILE A 765 -21.37 -18.84 3.72
N MET A 766 -21.40 -19.80 2.80
CA MET A 766 -20.79 -21.13 3.01
C MET A 766 -19.27 -21.08 3.11
N GLU A 767 -18.63 -20.11 2.46
CA GLU A 767 -17.19 -19.82 2.61
C GLU A 767 -16.82 -19.39 4.05
N ARG A 768 -17.74 -18.71 4.77
CA ARG A 768 -17.45 -18.00 6.03
C ARG A 768 -18.06 -18.58 7.27
N VAL A 769 -19.07 -19.41 7.15
CA VAL A 769 -19.69 -20.07 8.32
C VAL A 769 -18.77 -21.17 8.85
N ASP A 770 -18.61 -21.22 10.16
CA ASP A 770 -18.02 -22.39 10.82
C ASP A 770 -19.09 -23.50 10.94
N PHE A 771 -18.87 -24.61 10.25
CA PHE A 771 -19.84 -25.69 10.14
C PHE A 771 -20.14 -26.34 11.49
N THR A 772 -19.18 -26.31 12.41
CA THR A 772 -19.26 -26.91 13.73
C THR A 772 -19.82 -25.96 14.81
N ARG A 773 -20.05 -24.67 14.47
CA ARG A 773 -20.42 -23.64 15.45
C ARG A 773 -21.65 -22.82 15.04
N PRO A 774 -22.86 -23.39 15.19
CA PRO A 774 -24.11 -22.74 14.74
C PRO A 774 -24.37 -21.37 15.37
N ASP A 775 -23.90 -21.13 16.59
CA ASP A 775 -24.12 -19.87 17.34
C ASP A 775 -23.54 -18.64 16.62
N PHE A 776 -22.57 -18.82 15.71
CA PHE A 776 -21.93 -17.72 14.97
C PHE A 776 -22.51 -17.49 13.58
N TRP A 777 -23.40 -18.36 13.10
CA TRP A 777 -23.96 -18.27 11.73
C TRP A 777 -24.74 -16.99 11.51
N GLY A 778 -25.51 -16.53 12.50
CA GLY A 778 -26.32 -15.31 12.41
C GLY A 778 -25.50 -14.09 12.02
N ASN A 779 -24.32 -13.91 12.61
CA ASN A 779 -23.41 -12.80 12.32
C ASN A 779 -22.90 -12.83 10.87
N VAL A 780 -22.63 -14.03 10.33
CA VAL A 780 -22.15 -14.19 8.95
C VAL A 780 -23.27 -13.91 7.97
N VAL A 781 -24.47 -14.47 8.24
CA VAL A 781 -25.68 -14.28 7.42
C VAL A 781 -26.07 -12.80 7.36
N ASP A 782 -26.10 -12.10 8.50
CA ASP A 782 -26.42 -10.68 8.55
C ASP A 782 -25.41 -9.83 7.76
N LYS A 783 -24.11 -10.14 7.85
CA LYS A 783 -23.10 -9.48 7.05
C LYS A 783 -23.28 -9.72 5.55
N ALA A 784 -23.58 -10.97 5.18
CA ALA A 784 -23.84 -11.36 3.80
C ALA A 784 -25.05 -10.63 3.21
N ILE A 785 -26.14 -10.59 3.95
CA ILE A 785 -27.39 -9.90 3.54
C ILE A 785 -27.15 -8.41 3.36
N ARG A 786 -26.50 -7.75 4.34
CA ARG A 786 -26.19 -6.30 4.24
C ARG A 786 -25.29 -5.98 3.06
N ARG A 787 -24.37 -6.88 2.74
CA ARG A 787 -23.40 -6.69 1.65
C ARG A 787 -24.02 -6.92 0.27
N LEU A 788 -24.80 -7.98 0.11
CA LEU A 788 -25.24 -8.48 -1.19
C LEU A 788 -26.72 -8.23 -1.49
N SER A 789 -27.60 -8.10 -0.48
CA SER A 789 -29.05 -8.02 -0.68
C SER A 789 -29.72 -6.76 -0.09
N GLY A 790 -28.98 -5.92 0.63
CA GLY A 790 -29.54 -4.77 1.33
C GLY A 790 -30.27 -5.18 2.63
N ARG A 791 -31.16 -4.28 3.16
CA ARG A 791 -31.95 -4.61 4.36
C ARG A 791 -32.99 -5.66 4.04
N GLN A 792 -32.96 -6.79 4.75
CA GLN A 792 -33.98 -7.83 4.74
C GLN A 792 -34.60 -7.96 6.15
N SER A 793 -35.74 -8.67 6.26
CA SER A 793 -36.39 -8.90 7.53
C SER A 793 -35.61 -9.88 8.42
N GLU A 794 -35.88 -9.86 9.71
CA GLU A 794 -35.31 -10.79 10.69
C GLU A 794 -35.70 -12.26 10.36
N ASP A 795 -36.90 -12.46 9.81
CA ASP A 795 -37.37 -13.75 9.29
C ASP A 795 -36.49 -14.30 8.17
N PHE A 796 -35.97 -13.44 7.30
CA PHE A 796 -35.07 -13.88 6.21
C PHE A 796 -33.76 -14.44 6.76
N THR A 797 -33.18 -13.78 7.78
CA THR A 797 -31.97 -14.26 8.45
C THR A 797 -32.19 -15.62 9.10
N THR A 798 -33.31 -15.78 9.79
CA THR A 798 -33.69 -17.04 10.47
C THR A 798 -33.88 -18.18 9.48
N MET A 799 -34.59 -17.93 8.36
CA MET A 799 -34.79 -18.93 7.31
C MET A 799 -33.49 -19.27 6.56
N MET A 800 -32.59 -18.30 6.40
CA MET A 800 -31.26 -18.56 5.82
C MET A 800 -30.40 -19.44 6.75
N GLN A 801 -30.46 -19.23 8.07
CA GLN A 801 -29.81 -20.12 9.04
C GLN A 801 -30.39 -21.54 9.01
N GLU A 802 -31.72 -21.66 8.79
CA GLU A 802 -32.36 -22.96 8.60
C GLU A 802 -31.85 -23.67 7.33
N LEU A 803 -31.70 -22.94 6.22
CA LEU A 803 -31.10 -23.50 5.01
C LEU A 803 -29.69 -24.03 5.28
N ILE A 804 -28.84 -23.26 5.99
CA ILE A 804 -27.50 -23.72 6.38
C ILE A 804 -27.59 -25.01 7.21
N ARG A 805 -28.52 -25.07 8.18
CA ARG A 805 -28.71 -26.27 9.03
C ARG A 805 -29.12 -27.49 8.22
N GLN A 806 -30.07 -27.33 7.28
CA GLN A 806 -30.51 -28.41 6.41
C GLN A 806 -29.37 -28.91 5.52
N VAL A 807 -28.58 -28.01 4.96
CA VAL A 807 -27.44 -28.36 4.09
C VAL A 807 -26.33 -29.06 4.88
N LEU A 808 -25.89 -28.49 6.00
CA LEU A 808 -24.76 -29.02 6.76
C LEU A 808 -25.11 -30.29 7.57
N GLY A 809 -26.37 -30.43 8.00
CA GLY A 809 -26.84 -31.58 8.78
C GLY A 809 -27.21 -32.81 7.95
N THR A 810 -27.33 -32.66 6.65
CA THR A 810 -27.68 -33.78 5.75
C THR A 810 -26.51 -34.73 5.58
N VAL A 811 -26.75 -36.04 5.58
CA VAL A 811 -25.77 -37.09 5.21
C VAL A 811 -25.52 -37.00 3.71
N VAL A 812 -24.32 -36.56 3.32
CA VAL A 812 -23.97 -36.32 1.89
C VAL A 812 -23.35 -37.57 1.23
N ASP A 813 -22.80 -38.47 2.03
CA ASP A 813 -22.34 -39.79 1.57
C ASP A 813 -22.80 -40.89 2.52
N ALA A 814 -23.72 -41.69 2.10
CA ALA A 814 -24.30 -42.78 2.92
C ALA A 814 -23.29 -43.88 3.29
N GLY A 815 -22.27 -44.10 2.44
CA GLY A 815 -21.25 -45.12 2.69
C GLY A 815 -20.34 -44.81 3.87
N THR A 816 -20.02 -43.54 4.07
CA THR A 816 -19.16 -43.08 5.15
C THR A 816 -19.93 -42.40 6.29
N GLY A 817 -21.21 -42.09 6.11
CA GLY A 817 -22.02 -41.31 7.05
C GLY A 817 -21.61 -39.82 7.10
N LEU A 818 -20.90 -39.32 6.11
CA LEU A 818 -20.33 -37.98 6.04
C LEU A 818 -21.40 -36.89 6.14
N ARG A 819 -21.25 -35.98 7.11
CA ARG A 819 -22.00 -34.75 7.23
C ARG A 819 -21.03 -33.56 7.25
N LEU A 820 -21.41 -32.46 6.63
CA LEU A 820 -20.55 -31.28 6.60
C LEU A 820 -20.46 -30.61 7.98
N SER A 821 -21.49 -30.74 8.84
CA SER A 821 -21.45 -30.29 10.23
C SER A 821 -20.32 -30.92 11.06
N ASP A 822 -19.75 -32.05 10.62
CA ASP A 822 -18.71 -32.77 11.36
C ASP A 822 -17.29 -32.34 10.91
N ILE A 823 -17.18 -31.46 9.91
CA ILE A 823 -15.90 -31.02 9.33
C ILE A 823 -15.42 -29.77 10.05
N PRO A 824 -14.32 -29.84 10.81
CA PRO A 824 -13.77 -28.68 11.51
C PRO A 824 -13.12 -27.70 10.54
N TRP A 825 -12.93 -26.46 11.00
CA TRP A 825 -12.38 -25.37 10.17
C TRP A 825 -10.98 -25.69 9.61
N GLU A 826 -10.14 -26.33 10.39
CA GLU A 826 -8.78 -26.72 10.05
C GLU A 826 -8.67 -27.80 8.95
N ASP A 827 -9.70 -28.57 8.75
CA ASP A 827 -9.76 -29.61 7.70
C ASP A 827 -10.41 -29.10 6.40
N ARG A 828 -10.63 -27.78 6.25
CA ARG A 828 -11.28 -27.16 5.10
C ARG A 828 -10.38 -26.15 4.39
N LEU A 829 -10.49 -26.09 3.08
CA LEU A 829 -9.93 -25.06 2.23
C LEU A 829 -11.01 -24.57 1.28
N SER A 830 -11.59 -23.39 1.56
CA SER A 830 -12.62 -22.79 0.73
C SER A 830 -11.99 -21.98 -0.40
N GLU A 831 -12.65 -21.96 -1.56
CA GLU A 831 -12.32 -21.10 -2.67
C GLU A 831 -10.90 -21.33 -3.22
N LEU A 832 -10.48 -22.61 -3.34
CA LEU A 832 -9.16 -22.97 -3.85
C LEU A 832 -9.03 -22.60 -5.33
N GLU A 833 -8.25 -21.54 -5.59
CA GLU A 833 -7.91 -21.15 -6.96
C GLU A 833 -6.77 -22.01 -7.51
N PHE A 834 -6.86 -22.39 -8.79
CA PHE A 834 -5.81 -23.12 -9.48
C PHE A 834 -5.56 -22.57 -10.87
N ASP A 835 -4.30 -22.67 -11.27
CA ASP A 835 -3.84 -22.43 -12.64
C ASP A 835 -2.90 -23.57 -13.05
N PHE A 836 -3.14 -24.17 -14.23
CA PHE A 836 -2.20 -25.13 -14.79
C PHE A 836 -2.03 -24.96 -16.30
N PRO A 837 -0.83 -25.25 -16.86
CA PRO A 837 -0.56 -25.07 -18.26
C PRO A 837 -1.31 -26.11 -19.12
N LEU A 838 -1.71 -25.67 -20.29
CA LEU A 838 -2.30 -26.49 -21.35
C LEU A 838 -1.35 -26.46 -22.53
N SER A 839 -0.93 -27.65 -22.98
CA SER A 839 -0.33 -27.84 -24.31
C SER A 839 -1.38 -27.72 -25.39
N VAL A 840 -0.97 -27.54 -26.63
CA VAL A 840 -1.91 -27.48 -27.77
C VAL A 840 -2.74 -28.76 -27.85
N PHE A 841 -4.06 -28.64 -27.74
CA PHE A 841 -5.00 -29.75 -27.97
C PHE A 841 -6.32 -29.26 -28.55
N HIS A 842 -7.07 -30.19 -29.14
CA HIS A 842 -8.43 -29.98 -29.63
C HIS A 842 -9.44 -30.40 -28.58
N THR A 843 -10.36 -29.52 -28.22
CA THR A 843 -11.36 -29.75 -27.16
C THR A 843 -12.27 -30.97 -27.47
N GLU A 844 -12.51 -31.27 -28.74
CA GLU A 844 -13.27 -32.45 -29.18
C GLU A 844 -12.68 -33.78 -28.69
N ALA A 845 -11.36 -33.82 -28.45
CA ALA A 845 -10.71 -34.97 -27.85
C ALA A 845 -11.16 -35.24 -26.41
N LEU A 846 -11.52 -34.18 -25.63
CA LEU A 846 -12.11 -34.35 -24.31
C LEU A 846 -13.51 -34.96 -24.40
N ALA A 847 -14.36 -34.50 -25.32
CA ALA A 847 -15.68 -35.06 -25.51
C ALA A 847 -15.62 -36.55 -25.97
N ALA A 848 -14.68 -36.89 -26.87
CA ALA A 848 -14.47 -38.26 -27.34
C ALA A 848 -14.08 -39.22 -26.20
N MET A 849 -13.42 -38.79 -25.16
CA MET A 849 -13.01 -39.61 -24.00
C MET A 849 -14.21 -40.19 -23.21
N THR A 850 -15.34 -39.49 -23.26
CA THR A 850 -16.55 -39.82 -22.48
C THR A 850 -17.75 -40.18 -23.35
N THR A 851 -17.54 -40.44 -24.65
CA THR A 851 -18.60 -40.87 -25.56
C THR A 851 -19.15 -42.23 -25.10
N GLY A 852 -20.47 -42.29 -24.84
CA GLY A 852 -21.14 -43.51 -24.37
C GLY A 852 -20.99 -43.78 -22.87
N SER A 853 -20.39 -42.89 -22.08
CA SER A 853 -20.37 -42.97 -20.61
C SER A 853 -21.61 -42.32 -20.00
N ASP A 854 -21.87 -42.64 -18.73
CA ASP A 854 -22.93 -42.01 -17.92
C ASP A 854 -22.62 -40.52 -17.57
N THR A 855 -21.41 -40.07 -17.88
CA THR A 855 -20.92 -38.74 -17.55
C THR A 855 -20.28 -38.02 -18.76
N PRO A 856 -21.08 -37.79 -19.85
CA PRO A 856 -20.56 -37.22 -21.09
C PRO A 856 -20.09 -35.74 -20.90
N PHE A 857 -19.03 -35.40 -21.64
CA PHE A 857 -18.58 -33.99 -21.72
C PHE A 857 -19.15 -33.29 -22.96
N ALA A 858 -19.78 -32.14 -22.73
CA ALA A 858 -20.13 -31.22 -23.82
C ALA A 858 -19.09 -30.12 -23.92
N VAL A 859 -18.49 -29.92 -25.10
CA VAL A 859 -17.45 -28.89 -25.29
C VAL A 859 -17.71 -28.07 -26.55
N LYS A 860 -17.36 -26.78 -26.50
CA LYS A 860 -17.24 -25.93 -27.70
C LYS A 860 -16.02 -26.37 -28.48
N ALA A 861 -16.19 -26.69 -29.80
CA ALA A 861 -15.06 -27.04 -30.64
C ALA A 861 -14.04 -25.91 -30.73
N ALA A 862 -12.82 -26.16 -30.30
CA ALA A 862 -11.73 -25.20 -30.33
C ALA A 862 -10.36 -25.88 -30.24
N SER A 863 -9.34 -25.25 -30.81
CA SER A 863 -7.95 -25.58 -30.50
C SER A 863 -7.48 -24.63 -29.39
N LEU A 864 -6.86 -25.17 -28.36
CA LEU A 864 -6.44 -24.41 -27.16
C LEU A 864 -4.98 -24.66 -26.84
N GLU A 865 -4.33 -23.61 -26.38
CA GLU A 865 -3.04 -23.61 -25.75
C GLU A 865 -3.09 -22.53 -24.66
N GLY A 866 -2.33 -22.64 -23.57
CA GLY A 866 -2.23 -21.58 -22.56
C GLY A 866 -2.38 -22.05 -21.14
N ILE A 867 -3.34 -21.50 -20.40
CA ILE A 867 -3.55 -21.80 -18.98
C ILE A 867 -5.03 -22.13 -18.72
N MET A 868 -5.26 -23.28 -18.09
CA MET A 868 -6.55 -23.62 -17.48
C MET A 868 -6.59 -23.01 -16.09
N ASN A 869 -7.62 -22.21 -15.81
CA ASN A 869 -7.87 -21.67 -14.49
C ASN A 869 -9.24 -22.07 -13.96
N GLY A 870 -9.35 -22.11 -12.66
CA GLY A 870 -10.62 -22.38 -11.98
C GLY A 870 -10.54 -22.14 -10.50
N LYS A 871 -11.69 -22.29 -9.87
CA LYS A 871 -11.86 -22.08 -8.45
C LYS A 871 -12.80 -23.14 -7.91
N VAL A 872 -12.31 -23.90 -6.93
CA VAL A 872 -13.07 -24.98 -6.25
C VAL A 872 -13.70 -24.38 -5.00
N ASP A 873 -15.02 -24.50 -4.85
CA ASP A 873 -15.74 -23.88 -3.73
C ASP A 873 -15.25 -24.36 -2.37
N LEU A 874 -15.05 -25.70 -2.24
CA LEU A 874 -14.55 -26.29 -1.01
C LEU A 874 -13.75 -27.56 -1.30
N VAL A 875 -12.55 -27.64 -0.71
CA VAL A 875 -11.79 -28.87 -0.56
C VAL A 875 -11.70 -29.16 0.94
N PHE A 876 -11.96 -30.39 1.35
CA PHE A 876 -11.88 -30.75 2.75
C PHE A 876 -11.34 -32.18 2.95
N ARG A 877 -10.89 -32.46 4.17
CA ARG A 877 -10.40 -33.77 4.56
C ARG A 877 -11.37 -34.43 5.56
N HIS A 878 -11.78 -35.65 5.26
CA HIS A 878 -12.61 -36.46 6.15
C HIS A 878 -12.28 -37.95 5.97
N GLY A 879 -12.19 -38.69 7.10
CA GLY A 879 -11.85 -40.10 7.09
C GLY A 879 -10.52 -40.44 6.42
N GLY A 880 -9.54 -39.53 6.52
CA GLY A 880 -8.22 -39.65 5.88
C GLY A 880 -8.22 -39.38 4.38
N LYS A 881 -9.35 -39.01 3.78
CA LYS A 881 -9.48 -38.73 2.35
C LYS A 881 -9.76 -37.25 2.07
N TYR A 882 -9.34 -36.81 0.90
CA TYR A 882 -9.63 -35.47 0.37
C TYR A 882 -10.88 -35.50 -0.50
N TRP A 883 -11.75 -34.51 -0.33
CA TRP A 883 -13.01 -34.37 -1.04
C TRP A 883 -13.09 -32.99 -1.72
N ILE A 884 -13.75 -32.94 -2.88
CA ILE A 884 -14.13 -31.71 -3.56
C ILE A 884 -15.62 -31.49 -3.36
N LEU A 885 -16.05 -30.27 -3.06
CA LEU A 885 -17.46 -29.92 -2.98
C LEU A 885 -17.73 -28.61 -3.72
N ASP A 886 -18.88 -28.56 -4.38
CA ASP A 886 -19.36 -27.41 -5.13
C ASP A 886 -20.83 -27.13 -4.79
N TRP A 887 -21.15 -25.85 -4.50
CA TRP A 887 -22.49 -25.41 -4.11
C TRP A 887 -23.29 -25.00 -5.33
N LYS A 888 -24.49 -25.58 -5.53
CA LYS A 888 -25.38 -25.24 -6.62
C LYS A 888 -26.69 -24.66 -6.13
N SER A 889 -27.00 -23.43 -6.60
CA SER A 889 -28.24 -22.73 -6.30
C SER A 889 -29.32 -22.91 -7.39
N ASN A 890 -29.09 -23.82 -8.36
CA ASN A 890 -30.01 -24.11 -9.47
C ASN A 890 -31.41 -24.41 -8.96
N HIS A 891 -32.38 -23.87 -9.65
CA HIS A 891 -33.78 -24.14 -9.37
C HIS A 891 -34.30 -25.22 -10.31
N LEU A 892 -34.54 -26.44 -9.80
CA LEU A 892 -35.00 -27.61 -10.56
C LEU A 892 -36.51 -27.78 -10.50
N GLY A 893 -37.17 -27.17 -9.51
CA GLY A 893 -38.60 -27.19 -9.29
C GLY A 893 -39.00 -26.58 -7.96
N ASP A 894 -40.28 -26.51 -7.68
CA ASP A 894 -40.85 -25.85 -6.48
C ASP A 894 -41.09 -26.81 -5.30
N ARG A 895 -40.66 -28.06 -5.39
CA ARG A 895 -40.76 -29.10 -4.33
C ARG A 895 -39.44 -29.82 -4.11
N ALA A 896 -39.21 -30.29 -2.89
CA ALA A 896 -38.01 -31.07 -2.57
C ALA A 896 -37.85 -32.34 -3.46
N GLY A 897 -38.95 -32.99 -3.85
CA GLY A 897 -38.97 -34.12 -4.77
C GLY A 897 -38.44 -33.83 -6.19
N ASP A 898 -38.49 -32.57 -6.62
CA ASP A 898 -37.91 -32.11 -7.90
C ASP A 898 -36.38 -32.15 -7.89
N TYR A 899 -35.77 -32.38 -6.72
CA TYR A 899 -34.34 -32.56 -6.50
C TYR A 899 -33.98 -34.01 -6.19
N SER A 900 -34.80 -35.00 -6.67
CA SER A 900 -34.49 -36.42 -6.57
C SER A 900 -33.17 -36.76 -7.28
N VAL A 901 -32.56 -37.89 -6.93
CA VAL A 901 -31.28 -38.35 -7.51
C VAL A 901 -31.27 -38.30 -9.02
N ASP A 902 -32.37 -38.74 -9.68
CA ASP A 902 -32.46 -38.72 -11.15
C ASP A 902 -32.52 -37.31 -11.73
N ARG A 903 -33.30 -36.41 -11.09
CA ARG A 903 -33.41 -35.00 -11.52
C ARG A 903 -32.10 -34.24 -11.33
N VAL A 904 -31.37 -34.60 -10.28
CA VAL A 904 -30.03 -34.03 -10.03
C VAL A 904 -29.03 -34.53 -11.07
N ARG A 905 -29.07 -35.80 -11.46
CA ARG A 905 -28.25 -36.34 -12.54
C ARG A 905 -28.54 -35.69 -13.90
N GLU A 906 -29.81 -35.49 -14.24
CA GLU A 906 -30.17 -34.70 -15.41
C GLU A 906 -29.56 -33.26 -15.35
N ALA A 907 -29.72 -32.57 -14.23
CA ALA A 907 -29.17 -31.22 -14.07
C ALA A 907 -27.62 -31.18 -14.13
N MET A 908 -26.94 -32.22 -13.65
CA MET A 908 -25.49 -32.40 -13.79
C MET A 908 -25.06 -32.51 -15.26
N ALA A 909 -25.80 -33.26 -16.06
CA ALA A 909 -25.54 -33.42 -17.48
C ALA A 909 -25.90 -32.16 -18.28
N ASP A 910 -27.08 -31.58 -18.03
CA ASP A 910 -27.59 -30.37 -18.73
C ASP A 910 -26.68 -29.15 -18.53
N ASN A 911 -26.07 -29.03 -17.35
CA ASN A 911 -25.16 -27.91 -17.04
C ASN A 911 -23.69 -28.29 -17.26
N ASN A 912 -23.39 -29.45 -17.83
CA ASN A 912 -22.02 -29.93 -18.08
C ASN A 912 -21.12 -29.97 -16.82
N TYR A 913 -21.69 -30.13 -15.64
CA TYR A 913 -20.94 -30.17 -14.38
C TYR A 913 -20.01 -31.38 -14.29
N HIS A 914 -20.23 -32.42 -15.13
CA HIS A 914 -19.30 -33.52 -15.26
C HIS A 914 -17.92 -33.10 -15.73
N LEU A 915 -17.82 -32.19 -16.71
CA LEU A 915 -16.53 -31.63 -17.14
C LEU A 915 -15.90 -30.78 -16.02
N GLN A 916 -16.72 -30.02 -15.29
CA GLN A 916 -16.24 -29.14 -14.19
C GLN A 916 -15.50 -29.96 -13.13
N TYR A 917 -16.12 -30.96 -12.54
CA TYR A 917 -15.47 -31.70 -11.46
C TYR A 917 -14.29 -32.57 -11.94
N HIS A 918 -14.26 -33.04 -13.20
CA HIS A 918 -13.07 -33.71 -13.71
C HIS A 918 -11.87 -32.77 -13.81
N ILE A 919 -12.08 -31.52 -14.28
CA ILE A 919 -11.04 -30.48 -14.30
C ILE A 919 -10.59 -30.18 -12.87
N TYR A 920 -11.53 -30.02 -11.93
CA TYR A 920 -11.22 -29.75 -10.52
C TYR A 920 -10.45 -30.89 -9.87
N THR A 921 -10.85 -32.16 -10.16
CA THR A 921 -10.14 -33.31 -9.64
C THR A 921 -8.72 -33.40 -10.20
N LEU A 922 -8.54 -33.11 -11.51
CA LEU A 922 -7.23 -33.09 -12.14
C LEU A 922 -6.33 -32.04 -11.49
N ALA A 923 -6.86 -30.83 -11.23
CA ALA A 923 -6.14 -29.77 -10.57
C ALA A 923 -5.76 -30.15 -9.13
N LEU A 924 -6.70 -30.68 -8.35
CA LEU A 924 -6.45 -31.11 -6.97
C LEU A 924 -5.46 -32.28 -6.92
N ARG A 925 -5.56 -33.25 -7.83
CA ARG A 925 -4.60 -34.37 -7.95
C ARG A 925 -3.18 -33.87 -8.18
N ARG A 926 -2.98 -32.91 -9.11
CA ARG A 926 -1.68 -32.26 -9.34
C ARG A 926 -1.17 -31.55 -8.09
N TYR A 927 -2.05 -30.83 -7.42
CA TYR A 927 -1.72 -30.10 -6.20
C TYR A 927 -1.27 -31.02 -5.07
N LEU A 928 -2.03 -32.08 -4.80
CA LEU A 928 -1.73 -33.06 -3.74
C LEU A 928 -0.48 -33.87 -4.06
N SER A 929 -0.32 -34.36 -5.30
CA SER A 929 0.87 -35.10 -5.72
C SER A 929 2.16 -34.28 -5.62
N ALA A 930 2.09 -32.97 -5.78
CA ALA A 930 3.25 -32.08 -5.63
C ALA A 930 3.61 -31.80 -4.15
N ARG A 931 2.67 -31.99 -3.22
CA ARG A 931 2.84 -31.63 -1.79
C ARG A 931 2.93 -32.81 -0.85
N LEU A 932 2.31 -33.93 -1.21
CA LEU A 932 2.30 -35.15 -0.41
C LEU A 932 3.11 -36.22 -1.14
N PRO A 933 4.31 -36.59 -0.66
CA PRO A 933 5.20 -37.54 -1.34
C PRO A 933 4.55 -38.91 -1.60
N ASP A 934 3.69 -39.37 -0.67
CA ASP A 934 3.05 -40.68 -0.72
C ASP A 934 1.58 -40.62 -1.17
N PHE A 935 1.17 -39.54 -1.87
CA PHE A 935 -0.20 -39.39 -2.32
C PHE A 935 -0.57 -40.47 -3.33
N ASP A 936 -1.63 -41.20 -3.02
CA ASP A 936 -2.25 -42.19 -3.89
C ASP A 936 -3.71 -41.81 -4.15
N TYR A 937 -4.07 -41.63 -5.42
CA TYR A 937 -5.41 -41.18 -5.80
C TYR A 937 -6.53 -42.09 -5.30
N ASP A 938 -6.36 -43.41 -5.42
CA ASP A 938 -7.39 -44.37 -5.06
C ASP A 938 -7.58 -44.48 -3.55
N ARG A 939 -6.50 -44.36 -2.79
CA ARG A 939 -6.53 -44.43 -1.33
C ARG A 939 -6.98 -43.06 -0.74
N ASP A 940 -6.43 -41.96 -1.21
CA ASP A 940 -6.47 -40.65 -0.49
C ASP A 940 -7.53 -39.70 -1.06
N PHE A 941 -8.12 -39.97 -2.23
CA PHE A 941 -9.19 -39.15 -2.78
C PHE A 941 -10.56 -39.84 -2.52
N GLY A 942 -11.49 -39.09 -1.89
CA GLY A 942 -12.82 -39.57 -1.55
C GLY A 942 -13.80 -39.49 -2.72
N GLY A 943 -13.86 -38.33 -3.37
CA GLY A 943 -14.78 -38.04 -4.47
C GLY A 943 -15.13 -36.57 -4.58
N CYS A 944 -16.04 -36.28 -5.52
CA CYS A 944 -16.63 -34.96 -5.75
C CYS A 944 -18.09 -34.95 -5.33
N ILE A 945 -18.49 -33.92 -4.62
CA ILE A 945 -19.83 -33.70 -4.06
C ILE A 945 -20.41 -32.44 -4.68
N TYR A 946 -21.59 -32.52 -5.27
CA TYR A 946 -22.36 -31.39 -5.77
C TYR A 946 -23.67 -31.32 -5.01
N LEU A 947 -23.89 -30.15 -4.34
CA LEU A 947 -25.02 -29.92 -3.46
C LEU A 947 -25.97 -28.86 -4.04
N PHE A 948 -27.13 -29.33 -4.50
CA PHE A 948 -28.22 -28.45 -4.96
C PHE A 948 -29.00 -27.98 -3.72
N VAL A 949 -28.53 -26.95 -3.09
CA VAL A 949 -28.88 -26.49 -1.74
C VAL A 949 -30.39 -26.26 -1.52
N ARG A 950 -31.15 -25.92 -2.56
CA ARG A 950 -32.61 -25.73 -2.47
C ARG A 950 -33.36 -27.00 -2.16
N GLY A 951 -32.86 -28.14 -2.67
CA GLY A 951 -33.53 -29.45 -2.50
C GLY A 951 -33.12 -30.21 -1.25
N MET A 952 -32.08 -29.72 -0.52
CA MET A 952 -31.53 -30.50 0.61
C MET A 952 -32.42 -30.45 1.83
N ARG A 953 -32.63 -31.63 2.44
CA ARG A 953 -33.40 -31.85 3.67
C ARG A 953 -32.71 -32.87 4.54
N VAL A 954 -32.59 -32.61 5.84
CA VAL A 954 -32.03 -33.58 6.82
C VAL A 954 -32.90 -34.83 6.79
N GLY A 955 -32.26 -36.00 6.58
CA GLY A 955 -32.90 -37.30 6.51
C GLY A 955 -33.42 -37.68 5.13
N ALA A 956 -33.15 -36.85 4.08
CA ALA A 956 -33.46 -37.19 2.68
C ALA A 956 -32.19 -37.19 1.85
N ASP A 957 -32.23 -37.83 0.68
CA ASP A 957 -31.14 -37.90 -0.31
C ASP A 957 -31.31 -36.92 -1.47
N THR A 958 -32.26 -35.95 -1.33
CA THR A 958 -32.55 -34.96 -2.35
C THR A 958 -31.47 -33.88 -2.42
N GLY A 959 -31.16 -33.45 -3.64
CA GLY A 959 -30.19 -32.36 -3.88
C GLY A 959 -28.73 -32.79 -3.81
N ILE A 960 -28.42 -34.08 -3.75
CA ILE A 960 -27.06 -34.60 -3.55
C ILE A 960 -26.60 -35.34 -4.79
N PHE A 961 -25.40 -35.04 -5.26
CA PHE A 961 -24.69 -35.84 -6.25
C PHE A 961 -23.28 -36.15 -5.76
N VAL A 962 -22.88 -37.39 -5.73
CA VAL A 962 -21.53 -37.82 -5.33
C VAL A 962 -20.97 -38.72 -6.43
N HIS A 963 -19.74 -38.47 -6.85
CA HIS A 963 -19.05 -39.25 -7.85
C HIS A 963 -17.54 -39.18 -7.63
N LYS A 964 -16.86 -40.29 -7.83
CA LYS A 964 -15.39 -40.37 -7.89
C LYS A 964 -14.96 -40.65 -9.32
N PRO A 965 -14.27 -39.69 -10.00
CA PRO A 965 -13.76 -39.92 -11.35
C PRO A 965 -12.81 -41.11 -11.42
N GLU A 966 -12.86 -41.84 -12.52
CA GLU A 966 -11.94 -42.95 -12.76
C GLU A 966 -10.50 -42.43 -12.96
N ALA A 967 -9.53 -43.06 -12.31
CA ALA A 967 -8.11 -42.70 -12.44
C ALA A 967 -7.63 -42.75 -13.90
N ALA A 968 -8.06 -43.78 -14.65
CA ALA A 968 -7.72 -43.94 -16.05
C ALA A 968 -8.22 -42.79 -16.96
N LEU A 969 -9.41 -42.21 -16.66
CA LEU A 969 -9.90 -41.02 -17.39
C LEU A 969 -9.07 -39.78 -17.08
N LEU A 970 -8.74 -39.59 -15.80
CA LEU A 970 -7.87 -38.47 -15.39
C LEU A 970 -6.46 -38.57 -15.98
N ASP A 971 -5.90 -39.79 -16.12
CA ASP A 971 -4.61 -40.02 -16.77
C ASP A 971 -4.65 -39.66 -18.26
N ARG A 972 -5.73 -39.97 -18.95
CA ARG A 972 -5.95 -39.57 -20.37
C ARG A 972 -6.10 -38.06 -20.51
N MET A 973 -6.83 -37.40 -19.59
CA MET A 973 -6.96 -35.93 -19.54
C MET A 973 -5.60 -35.26 -19.24
N GLU A 974 -4.83 -35.85 -18.34
CA GLU A 974 -3.47 -35.38 -18.01
C GLU A 974 -2.55 -35.46 -19.24
N ALA A 975 -2.55 -36.63 -19.93
CA ALA A 975 -1.74 -36.82 -21.13
C ALA A 975 -2.13 -35.83 -22.25
N LEU A 976 -3.44 -35.62 -22.47
CA LEU A 976 -3.94 -34.68 -23.47
C LEU A 976 -3.54 -33.23 -23.16
N THR A 977 -3.70 -32.80 -21.91
CA THR A 977 -3.46 -31.40 -21.51
C THR A 977 -1.98 -31.09 -21.32
N SER A 978 -1.11 -32.06 -21.03
CA SER A 978 0.34 -31.90 -20.86
C SER A 978 1.16 -32.13 -22.13
N GLY A 979 0.54 -32.49 -23.25
CA GLY A 979 1.20 -32.82 -24.52
C GLY A 979 2.03 -34.10 -24.50
N ARG A 980 1.90 -34.96 -23.47
CA ARG A 980 2.62 -36.24 -23.36
C ARG A 980 1.98 -37.37 -24.16
N GLY A 981 0.87 -37.10 -24.86
CA GLY A 981 0.13 -38.10 -25.65
C GLY A 981 0.29 -37.97 -27.16
N ALA A 982 1.18 -37.12 -27.65
CA ALA A 982 1.43 -36.88 -29.08
C ALA A 982 2.80 -37.44 -29.54
N ALA A 983 3.26 -38.55 -28.98
CA ALA A 983 4.41 -39.34 -29.47
C ALA A 983 3.96 -40.70 -29.95
#